data_97759764bdc9cddb81ca370c2ddb07a4
#
_entry.id   97759764bdc9cddb81ca370c2ddb07a4
#
_cell.length_a   1.000
_cell.length_b   1.000
_cell.length_c   1.000
_cell.angle_alpha   90.00
_cell.angle_beta   90.00
_cell.angle_gamma   90.00
#
_symmetry.space_group_name_H-M   'P 1'
#
loop_
_entity.id
_entity.type
_entity.pdbx_description
1 polymer ?
#
loop_
_entity_poly.entity_id
_entity_poly.type
_entity_poly.pdbx_seq_one_letter_code
_entity_poly.pdbx_strand_id
1 'polypeptide(L)'
;MKINSQTHFIDVLLPLALPKAYTYCISKDEASILKPGSRVAVPFGKQKIFTGIVSQIHKLSPQTYEAKPIVMILDKTPVVTQKQLEFWKWISNYYMCTEGEVLRAALPAALMIESASVLVKCEITEDQLESLSDLQYIVFEALEKQSLTLEEISKITDLNKVMPLVLDMIEKKVAIIHQKLEEKFKPKKIRIVQLKPFYKEVNQIEKVFKSLGRAPKQKAILMALISKENDSSSWFNVSELKEKTKASSLQIKTLIDKGILQESYRETNRILIRHVEDQTSEILLSKAQFIALENLKVQLLNKKVVLFEGVTASGKTEVYISLIEEQIKEGKQVLYLLPEISLTSQIVKRLASRFRDQVLVYHSRFSIHERTEVWNQVLDKNSKRKIIVGARSSVLLPFQDLGLIIIDEEHENSYKQFDPAPRYQARDSAIYLAHNIGAKVVLGSATPSIETAENVRNKKYGWVKLTERFGGVSLPNIELINLKEEHRKKNMTGMFSKQLITSIKETLSNGKQVILFQNRRGYAPILECMSCGHSPQCTQCDVSLTYHQTKNQLCCHYCGYNIPMPIQCHACGMTTLSTKGFGTQQIEEQIKKLFPNTSVGRMDWDSTRGKWDFDKIIEAFDKERIQILVGTQMVVKGLDFKNVLLVGVINADHVLNLPDFRAHERSYQMMCQVAGRAGRSDQKGKVLIQTFQPDHPTLKHVLEHNY
;
A
#
# COMPACT_ATOMS: atom_id res chain seq x y z
N MET A 1 21.25 -43.74 -4.74
CA MET A 1 19.98 -44.47 -4.53
C MET A 1 19.47 -44.94 -5.91
N LYS A 2 19.26 -46.25 -6.12
CA LYS A 2 18.65 -46.75 -7.37
C LYS A 2 17.22 -46.19 -7.45
N ILE A 3 16.90 -45.50 -8.53
CA ILE A 3 15.56 -44.97 -8.82
C ILE A 3 14.61 -46.17 -8.94
N ASN A 4 13.83 -46.41 -7.89
CA ASN A 4 12.76 -47.41 -7.92
C ASN A 4 11.65 -46.89 -8.84
N SER A 5 10.99 -47.78 -9.57
CA SER A 5 9.89 -47.51 -10.53
C SER A 5 8.64 -46.83 -9.93
N GLN A 6 8.69 -46.36 -8.69
CA GLN A 6 7.64 -45.69 -7.94
C GLN A 6 8.00 -44.25 -7.51
N THR A 7 9.07 -43.65 -8.03
CA THR A 7 9.50 -42.32 -7.68
C THR A 7 8.58 -41.26 -8.33
N HIS A 8 8.05 -40.34 -7.53
CA HIS A 8 7.27 -39.19 -8.00
C HIS A 8 8.13 -37.95 -8.04
N PHE A 9 7.79 -36.99 -8.85
CA PHE A 9 8.50 -35.74 -9.01
C PHE A 9 7.55 -34.57 -8.85
N ILE A 10 8.10 -33.45 -8.39
CA ILE A 10 7.39 -32.17 -8.30
C ILE A 10 8.21 -31.09 -8.97
N ASP A 11 7.53 -30.21 -9.70
CA ASP A 11 8.09 -28.95 -10.15
C ASP A 11 7.85 -27.87 -9.11
N VAL A 12 8.92 -27.17 -8.73
CA VAL A 12 8.92 -26.19 -7.64
C VAL A 12 9.34 -24.83 -8.16
N LEU A 13 8.50 -23.85 -7.95
CA LEU A 13 8.81 -22.43 -8.17
C LEU A 13 9.61 -21.89 -6.99
N LEU A 14 10.79 -21.33 -7.27
CA LEU A 14 11.66 -20.70 -6.28
C LEU A 14 11.53 -19.17 -6.36
N PRO A 15 11.66 -18.41 -5.25
CA PRO A 15 11.58 -16.95 -5.24
C PRO A 15 12.84 -16.29 -5.82
N LEU A 16 13.31 -16.77 -6.96
CA LEU A 16 14.52 -16.37 -7.65
C LEU A 16 14.21 -16.08 -9.13
N ALA A 17 15.00 -15.22 -9.76
CA ALA A 17 14.87 -14.92 -11.19
C ALA A 17 15.41 -16.08 -12.05
N LEU A 18 14.71 -17.21 -12.04
CA LEU A 18 15.07 -18.42 -12.76
C LEU A 18 14.13 -18.64 -13.94
N PRO A 19 14.63 -19.11 -15.09
CA PRO A 19 13.84 -19.20 -16.31
C PRO A 19 12.72 -20.26 -16.27
N LYS A 20 12.80 -21.21 -15.34
CA LYS A 20 11.83 -22.29 -15.18
C LYS A 20 11.76 -22.81 -13.75
N ALA A 21 10.70 -23.57 -13.43
CA ALA A 21 10.62 -24.37 -12.23
C ALA A 21 11.70 -25.46 -12.20
N TYR A 22 12.09 -25.89 -11.01
CA TYR A 22 13.04 -26.98 -10.82
C TYR A 22 12.34 -28.22 -10.29
N THR A 23 12.72 -29.38 -10.85
CA THR A 23 12.14 -30.67 -10.51
C THR A 23 12.89 -31.30 -9.33
N TYR A 24 12.15 -31.76 -8.34
CA TYR A 24 12.64 -32.48 -7.16
C TYR A 24 11.96 -33.84 -7.07
N CYS A 25 12.66 -34.84 -6.48
CA CYS A 25 12.06 -36.13 -6.25
C CYS A 25 11.37 -36.19 -4.88
N ILE A 26 10.27 -36.93 -4.82
CA ILE A 26 9.46 -37.14 -3.62
C ILE A 26 9.09 -38.63 -3.48
N SER A 27 8.83 -39.06 -2.27
CA SER A 27 8.30 -40.40 -1.98
C SER A 27 6.81 -40.50 -2.36
N LYS A 28 6.30 -41.73 -2.40
CA LYS A 28 4.88 -41.99 -2.67
C LYS A 28 3.99 -41.40 -1.58
N ASP A 29 4.43 -41.42 -0.32
CA ASP A 29 3.69 -40.87 0.81
C ASP A 29 3.63 -39.35 0.73
N GLU A 30 4.75 -38.68 0.42
CA GLU A 30 4.78 -37.24 0.18
C GLU A 30 3.90 -36.81 -1.00
N ALA A 31 3.87 -37.60 -2.08
CA ALA A 31 3.01 -37.36 -3.23
C ALA A 31 1.51 -37.45 -2.89
N SER A 32 1.13 -38.24 -1.88
CA SER A 32 -0.26 -38.34 -1.42
C SER A 32 -0.73 -37.12 -0.62
N ILE A 33 0.20 -36.42 0.03
CA ILE A 33 -0.05 -35.24 0.89
C ILE A 33 0.03 -33.95 0.08
N LEU A 34 1.02 -33.84 -0.81
CA LEU A 34 1.29 -32.63 -1.58
C LEU A 34 0.21 -32.35 -2.60
N LYS A 35 -0.03 -31.05 -2.80
CA LYS A 35 -0.91 -30.50 -3.85
C LYS A 35 -0.23 -29.29 -4.49
N PRO A 36 -0.56 -28.95 -5.75
CA PRO A 36 -0.14 -27.67 -6.32
C PRO A 36 -0.50 -26.50 -5.37
N GLY A 37 0.44 -25.59 -5.15
CA GLY A 37 0.30 -24.49 -4.21
C GLY A 37 0.82 -24.78 -2.78
N SER A 38 1.24 -26.02 -2.46
CA SER A 38 1.88 -26.36 -1.18
C SER A 38 3.29 -25.77 -1.12
N ARG A 39 3.72 -25.35 0.08
CA ARG A 39 5.12 -24.94 0.31
C ARG A 39 5.98 -26.14 0.66
N VAL A 40 7.16 -26.18 0.08
CA VAL A 40 8.19 -27.16 0.38
C VAL A 40 9.53 -26.47 0.63
N ALA A 41 10.34 -27.02 1.54
CA ALA A 41 11.72 -26.62 1.69
C ALA A 41 12.59 -27.48 0.77
N VAL A 42 13.37 -26.86 -0.10
CA VAL A 42 14.17 -27.55 -1.12
C VAL A 42 15.61 -27.03 -1.13
N PRO A 43 16.58 -27.92 -1.37
CA PRO A 43 17.98 -27.53 -1.51
C PRO A 43 18.20 -26.92 -2.90
N PHE A 44 18.85 -25.75 -2.98
CA PHE A 44 19.22 -25.11 -4.23
C PHE A 44 20.65 -24.55 -4.16
N GLY A 45 21.44 -24.86 -5.20
CA GLY A 45 22.88 -24.57 -5.19
C GLY A 45 23.66 -25.53 -4.27
N LYS A 46 24.79 -25.05 -3.71
CA LYS A 46 25.68 -25.91 -2.90
C LYS A 46 25.18 -26.13 -1.47
N GLN A 47 24.63 -25.10 -0.82
CA GLN A 47 24.31 -25.15 0.62
C GLN A 47 23.05 -24.39 1.03
N LYS A 48 22.27 -23.80 0.10
CA LYS A 48 21.11 -23.00 0.47
C LYS A 48 19.81 -23.80 0.39
N ILE A 49 18.94 -23.60 1.36
CA ILE A 49 17.57 -24.14 1.38
C ILE A 49 16.62 -22.97 1.15
N PHE A 50 15.71 -23.16 0.21
CA PHE A 50 14.68 -22.17 -0.13
C PHE A 50 13.30 -22.74 0.12
N THR A 51 12.37 -21.88 0.50
CA THR A 51 10.95 -22.18 0.35
C THR A 51 10.58 -22.07 -1.11
N GLY A 52 10.00 -23.13 -1.65
CA GLY A 52 9.42 -23.14 -2.97
C GLY A 52 7.93 -23.50 -2.93
N ILE A 53 7.24 -23.18 -4.01
CA ILE A 53 5.84 -23.53 -4.20
C ILE A 53 5.74 -24.64 -5.24
N VAL A 54 5.06 -25.72 -4.89
CA VAL A 54 4.77 -26.83 -5.83
C VAL A 54 3.84 -26.31 -6.91
N SER A 55 4.29 -26.35 -8.17
CA SER A 55 3.47 -25.98 -9.33
C SER A 55 2.79 -27.19 -9.97
N GLN A 56 3.47 -28.33 -10.00
CA GLN A 56 2.97 -29.55 -10.62
C GLN A 56 3.54 -30.78 -9.93
N ILE A 57 2.77 -31.91 -9.98
CA ILE A 57 3.20 -33.24 -9.52
C ILE A 57 3.12 -34.19 -10.72
N HIS A 58 4.18 -34.96 -10.98
CA HIS A 58 4.28 -35.83 -12.13
C HIS A 58 5.23 -37.02 -11.90
N LYS A 59 5.40 -37.88 -12.94
CA LYS A 59 6.26 -39.06 -12.88
C LYS A 59 7.48 -38.97 -13.82
N LEU A 60 7.70 -37.83 -14.46
CA LEU A 60 8.77 -37.62 -15.42
C LEU A 60 10.04 -37.13 -14.71
N SER A 61 11.14 -37.89 -14.83
CA SER A 61 12.46 -37.47 -14.31
C SER A 61 13.05 -36.37 -15.22
N PRO A 62 13.74 -35.37 -14.67
CA PRO A 62 14.46 -34.41 -15.49
C PRO A 62 15.60 -35.07 -16.25
N GLN A 63 15.82 -34.66 -17.50
CA GLN A 63 16.84 -35.26 -18.39
C GLN A 63 18.22 -34.63 -18.25
N THR A 64 18.28 -33.38 -17.74
CA THR A 64 19.50 -32.56 -17.75
C THR A 64 20.24 -32.52 -16.41
N TYR A 65 19.62 -33.02 -15.33
CA TYR A 65 20.21 -33.09 -13.98
C TYR A 65 19.53 -34.16 -13.14
N GLU A 66 20.17 -34.61 -12.08
CA GLU A 66 19.59 -35.52 -11.10
C GLU A 66 18.69 -34.75 -10.13
N ALA A 67 17.44 -35.18 -9.99
CA ALA A 67 16.46 -34.55 -9.09
C ALA A 67 16.85 -34.84 -7.64
N LYS A 68 17.11 -33.79 -6.87
CA LYS A 68 17.37 -33.89 -5.42
C LYS A 68 16.06 -34.12 -4.66
N PRO A 69 16.10 -34.79 -3.49
CA PRO A 69 14.92 -34.89 -2.64
C PRO A 69 14.58 -33.52 -2.01
N ILE A 70 13.31 -33.33 -1.66
CA ILE A 70 12.89 -32.19 -0.83
C ILE A 70 13.43 -32.37 0.59
N VAL A 71 13.60 -31.28 1.33
CA VAL A 71 14.01 -31.29 2.73
C VAL A 71 12.82 -31.64 3.63
N MET A 72 11.69 -30.95 3.41
CA MET A 72 10.45 -31.18 4.15
C MET A 72 9.25 -30.49 3.48
N ILE A 73 8.05 -30.97 3.79
CA ILE A 73 6.78 -30.31 3.51
C ILE A 73 6.49 -29.31 4.63
N LEU A 74 6.16 -28.06 4.26
CA LEU A 74 5.95 -26.98 5.23
C LEU A 74 4.50 -26.81 5.66
N ASP A 75 3.55 -27.19 4.79
CA ASP A 75 2.12 -27.00 5.05
C ASP A 75 1.32 -28.28 4.83
N LYS A 76 0.29 -28.47 5.65
CA LYS A 76 -0.72 -29.52 5.45
C LYS A 76 -1.71 -29.20 4.34
N THR A 77 -1.91 -27.91 4.05
CA THR A 77 -2.83 -27.39 3.02
C THR A 77 -2.13 -26.37 2.14
N PRO A 78 -2.45 -26.28 0.84
CA PRO A 78 -1.85 -25.30 -0.04
C PRO A 78 -2.04 -23.87 0.46
N VAL A 79 -1.01 -23.05 0.36
CA VAL A 79 -1.03 -21.61 0.69
C VAL A 79 -1.28 -20.73 -0.54
N VAL A 80 -1.22 -21.33 -1.72
CA VAL A 80 -1.49 -20.72 -3.03
C VAL A 80 -2.53 -21.55 -3.75
N THR A 81 -3.50 -20.89 -4.39
CA THR A 81 -4.54 -21.60 -5.16
C THR A 81 -4.05 -21.96 -6.55
N GLN A 82 -4.66 -22.97 -7.20
CA GLN A 82 -4.36 -23.34 -8.58
C GLN A 82 -4.59 -22.14 -9.54
N LYS A 83 -5.70 -21.44 -9.38
CA LYS A 83 -6.01 -20.23 -10.17
C LYS A 83 -4.96 -19.13 -10.01
N GLN A 84 -4.37 -19.02 -8.82
CA GLN A 84 -3.30 -18.07 -8.56
C GLN A 84 -1.99 -18.47 -9.26
N LEU A 85 -1.64 -19.76 -9.31
CA LEU A 85 -0.50 -20.25 -10.10
C LEU A 85 -0.67 -19.94 -11.59
N GLU A 86 -1.86 -20.17 -12.14
CA GLU A 86 -2.20 -19.81 -13.53
C GLU A 86 -2.08 -18.30 -13.76
N PHE A 87 -2.54 -17.50 -12.80
CA PHE A 87 -2.42 -16.05 -12.86
C PHE A 87 -0.96 -15.58 -12.81
N TRP A 88 -0.12 -16.18 -11.95
CA TRP A 88 1.32 -15.88 -11.89
C TRP A 88 2.04 -16.22 -13.19
N LYS A 89 1.70 -17.36 -13.78
CA LYS A 89 2.22 -17.76 -15.10
C LYS A 89 1.84 -16.76 -16.19
N TRP A 90 0.61 -16.27 -16.16
CA TRP A 90 0.19 -15.22 -17.10
C TRP A 90 0.96 -13.92 -16.89
N ILE A 91 1.12 -13.45 -15.63
CA ILE A 91 1.92 -12.25 -15.31
C ILE A 91 3.36 -12.42 -15.84
N SER A 92 3.98 -13.57 -15.60
CA SER A 92 5.33 -13.87 -16.06
C SER A 92 5.44 -13.74 -17.57
N ASN A 93 4.54 -14.35 -18.32
CA ASN A 93 4.56 -14.32 -19.77
C ASN A 93 4.23 -12.93 -20.34
N TYR A 94 3.20 -12.26 -19.80
CA TYR A 94 2.73 -10.98 -20.32
C TYR A 94 3.71 -9.82 -20.03
N TYR A 95 4.29 -9.81 -18.84
CA TYR A 95 5.23 -8.75 -18.42
C TYR A 95 6.71 -9.15 -18.57
N MET A 96 6.99 -10.27 -19.24
CA MET A 96 8.34 -10.76 -19.59
C MET A 96 9.27 -10.80 -18.36
N CYS A 97 8.82 -11.49 -17.32
CA CYS A 97 9.59 -11.75 -16.11
C CYS A 97 9.50 -13.24 -15.75
N THR A 98 10.20 -13.68 -14.72
CA THR A 98 10.14 -15.08 -14.28
C THR A 98 9.02 -15.32 -13.29
N GLU A 99 8.48 -16.55 -13.25
CA GLU A 99 7.47 -16.93 -12.24
C GLU A 99 8.02 -16.79 -10.81
N GLY A 100 9.32 -16.98 -10.61
CA GLY A 100 9.99 -16.78 -9.31
C GLY A 100 9.99 -15.31 -8.84
N GLU A 101 10.11 -14.35 -9.78
CA GLU A 101 9.95 -12.93 -9.46
C GLU A 101 8.50 -12.59 -9.10
N VAL A 102 7.52 -13.20 -9.77
CA VAL A 102 6.10 -13.06 -9.43
C VAL A 102 5.82 -13.64 -8.05
N LEU A 103 6.31 -14.85 -7.77
CA LEU A 103 6.22 -15.49 -6.45
C LEU A 103 6.78 -14.59 -5.35
N ARG A 104 7.96 -14.02 -5.56
CA ARG A 104 8.61 -13.11 -4.59
C ARG A 104 7.80 -11.84 -4.33
N ALA A 105 7.14 -11.32 -5.35
CA ALA A 105 6.28 -10.14 -5.22
C ALA A 105 4.94 -10.44 -4.53
N ALA A 106 4.41 -11.64 -4.73
CA ALA A 106 3.09 -12.05 -4.25
C ALA A 106 3.12 -12.60 -2.81
N LEU A 107 3.99 -13.58 -2.56
CA LEU A 107 4.00 -14.30 -1.28
C LEU A 107 4.60 -13.44 -0.16
N PRO A 108 3.91 -13.27 0.99
CA PRO A 108 4.47 -12.57 2.14
C PRO A 108 5.80 -13.18 2.61
N ALA A 109 6.79 -12.32 2.89
CA ALA A 109 8.14 -12.77 3.25
C ALA A 109 8.19 -13.69 4.49
N ALA A 110 7.22 -13.59 5.41
CA ALA A 110 7.15 -14.49 6.56
C ALA A 110 6.71 -15.92 6.20
N LEU A 111 6.12 -16.11 5.01
CA LEU A 111 5.84 -17.44 4.47
C LEU A 111 7.01 -18.00 3.66
N MET A 112 8.01 -17.18 3.36
CA MET A 112 9.26 -17.62 2.74
C MET A 112 10.27 -17.91 3.85
N ILE A 113 10.51 -19.20 4.12
CA ILE A 113 11.58 -19.62 5.03
C ILE A 113 12.89 -19.47 4.26
N GLU A 114 13.79 -18.67 4.79
CA GLU A 114 15.17 -18.63 4.38
C GLU A 114 16.00 -19.39 5.41
N SER A 115 16.93 -20.24 4.96
CA SER A 115 17.87 -20.82 5.88
C SER A 115 18.77 -19.70 6.43
N ALA A 116 18.65 -19.38 7.70
CA ALA A 116 19.62 -18.56 8.37
C ALA A 116 20.88 -19.41 8.57
N SER A 117 22.00 -18.95 8.05
CA SER A 117 23.31 -19.54 8.40
C SER A 117 23.57 -19.21 9.87
N VAL A 118 23.54 -20.22 10.71
CA VAL A 118 23.91 -20.12 12.12
C VAL A 118 25.24 -20.80 12.35
N LEU A 119 26.06 -20.19 13.16
CA LEU A 119 27.29 -20.80 13.67
C LEU A 119 26.94 -21.72 14.82
N VAL A 120 27.48 -22.94 14.79
CA VAL A 120 27.28 -23.98 15.81
C VAL A 120 28.66 -24.40 16.32
N LYS A 121 28.78 -24.59 17.62
CA LYS A 121 29.97 -25.06 18.27
C LYS A 121 30.32 -26.47 17.81
N CYS A 122 31.65 -26.74 17.62
CA CYS A 122 32.21 -28.08 17.51
C CYS A 122 32.77 -28.52 18.82
N GLU A 123 32.93 -29.84 19.00
CA GLU A 123 33.77 -30.39 20.07
C GLU A 123 35.24 -30.06 19.74
N ILE A 124 35.97 -29.47 20.69
CA ILE A 124 37.34 -28.98 20.50
C ILE A 124 38.26 -29.51 21.56
N THR A 125 39.55 -29.58 21.23
CA THR A 125 40.65 -29.90 22.16
C THR A 125 41.10 -28.64 22.92
N GLU A 126 41.86 -28.83 24.02
CA GLU A 126 42.43 -27.71 24.80
C GLU A 126 43.35 -26.84 23.94
N ASP A 127 44.16 -27.41 23.06
CA ASP A 127 45.05 -26.68 22.14
C ASP A 127 44.26 -25.77 21.16
N GLN A 128 43.09 -26.22 20.71
CA GLN A 128 42.22 -25.42 19.83
C GLN A 128 41.58 -24.27 20.61
N LEU A 129 41.24 -24.46 21.88
CA LEU A 129 40.71 -23.43 22.74
C LEU A 129 41.72 -22.29 22.96
N GLU A 130 43.00 -22.66 23.25
CA GLU A 130 44.09 -21.71 23.44
C GLU A 130 44.46 -20.93 22.17
N SER A 131 44.14 -21.46 21.00
CA SER A 131 44.36 -20.80 19.68
C SER A 131 43.36 -19.70 19.36
N LEU A 132 42.28 -19.51 20.14
CA LEU A 132 41.25 -18.54 19.91
C LEU A 132 41.70 -17.12 20.33
N SER A 133 41.37 -16.11 19.53
CA SER A 133 41.47 -14.72 19.95
C SER A 133 40.37 -14.38 20.95
N ASP A 134 40.52 -13.28 21.69
CA ASP A 134 39.51 -12.82 22.67
C ASP A 134 38.08 -12.72 22.10
N LEU A 135 37.96 -12.18 20.91
CA LEU A 135 36.65 -12.07 20.22
C LEU A 135 36.09 -13.43 19.80
N GLN A 136 36.96 -14.35 19.35
CA GLN A 136 36.56 -15.72 19.02
C GLN A 136 36.16 -16.50 20.27
N TYR A 137 36.84 -16.29 21.38
CA TYR A 137 36.48 -16.91 22.64
C TYR A 137 35.12 -16.47 23.16
N ILE A 138 34.81 -15.16 23.08
CA ILE A 138 33.51 -14.62 23.46
C ILE A 138 32.38 -15.23 22.59
N VAL A 139 32.61 -15.35 21.29
CA VAL A 139 31.65 -15.99 20.38
C VAL A 139 31.50 -17.47 20.69
N PHE A 140 32.62 -18.16 20.98
CA PHE A 140 32.63 -19.59 21.33
C PHE A 140 31.89 -19.87 22.63
N GLU A 141 32.07 -19.05 23.67
CA GLU A 141 31.30 -19.12 24.92
C GLU A 141 29.80 -18.89 24.70
N ALA A 142 29.46 -17.94 23.86
CA ALA A 142 28.05 -17.70 23.51
C ALA A 142 27.43 -18.87 22.72
N LEU A 143 28.23 -19.57 21.90
CA LEU A 143 27.82 -20.80 21.18
C LEU A 143 27.54 -21.98 22.11
N GLU A 144 28.04 -21.97 23.33
CA GLU A 144 27.70 -23.01 24.33
C GLU A 144 26.20 -22.94 24.72
N LYS A 145 25.61 -21.77 24.71
CA LYS A 145 24.24 -21.57 25.14
C LYS A 145 23.24 -21.75 23.99
N GLN A 146 23.61 -21.33 22.78
CA GLN A 146 22.76 -21.42 21.59
C GLN A 146 23.56 -21.23 20.31
N SER A 147 23.03 -21.72 19.18
CA SER A 147 23.55 -21.38 17.86
C SER A 147 23.34 -19.89 17.56
N LEU A 148 24.29 -19.22 16.91
CA LEU A 148 24.30 -17.78 16.66
C LEU A 148 24.18 -17.46 15.17
N THR A 149 23.34 -16.49 14.83
CA THR A 149 23.30 -15.88 13.50
C THR A 149 24.44 -14.88 13.33
N LEU A 150 24.79 -14.53 12.08
CA LEU A 150 25.81 -13.51 11.82
C LEU A 150 25.46 -12.14 12.42
N GLU A 151 24.16 -11.81 12.51
CA GLU A 151 23.69 -10.56 13.13
C GLU A 151 23.89 -10.58 14.66
N GLU A 152 23.67 -11.73 15.31
CA GLU A 152 23.90 -11.90 16.74
C GLU A 152 25.40 -11.85 17.05
N ILE A 153 26.24 -12.47 16.22
CA ILE A 153 27.71 -12.39 16.34
C ILE A 153 28.18 -10.93 16.20
N SER A 154 27.62 -10.18 15.23
CA SER A 154 27.91 -8.75 15.05
C SER A 154 27.59 -7.93 16.30
N LYS A 155 26.47 -8.22 16.96
CA LYS A 155 26.06 -7.53 18.20
C LYS A 155 26.94 -7.92 19.41
N ILE A 156 27.38 -9.18 19.47
CA ILE A 156 28.24 -9.67 20.57
C ILE A 156 29.66 -9.11 20.44
N THR A 157 30.18 -9.01 19.21
CA THR A 157 31.57 -8.59 18.94
C THR A 157 31.70 -7.10 18.61
N ASP A 158 30.57 -6.37 18.44
CA ASP A 158 30.49 -4.98 17.96
C ASP A 158 31.23 -4.74 16.62
N LEU A 159 31.33 -5.79 15.80
CA LEU A 159 31.99 -5.74 14.49
C LEU A 159 30.96 -5.59 13.36
N ASN A 160 31.18 -4.64 12.46
CA ASN A 160 30.37 -4.49 11.25
C ASN A 160 30.63 -5.60 10.20
N LYS A 161 31.81 -6.23 10.23
CA LYS A 161 32.21 -7.32 9.32
C LYS A 161 32.66 -8.54 10.11
N VAL A 162 31.75 -9.45 10.38
CA VAL A 162 32.01 -10.67 11.18
C VAL A 162 32.50 -11.86 10.36
N MET A 163 32.36 -11.84 9.03
CA MET A 163 32.75 -12.98 8.17
C MET A 163 34.21 -13.42 8.30
N PRO A 164 35.21 -12.53 8.37
CA PRO A 164 36.60 -12.95 8.57
C PRO A 164 36.80 -13.71 9.86
N LEU A 165 36.18 -13.27 10.98
CA LEU A 165 36.22 -13.93 12.27
C LEU A 165 35.59 -15.33 12.20
N VAL A 166 34.42 -15.43 11.57
CA VAL A 166 33.69 -16.71 11.41
C VAL A 166 34.45 -17.69 10.54
N LEU A 167 35.06 -17.23 9.44
CA LEU A 167 35.87 -18.10 8.57
C LEU A 167 37.10 -18.64 9.28
N ASP A 168 37.81 -17.83 10.07
CA ASP A 168 38.94 -18.28 10.86
C ASP A 168 38.53 -19.32 11.94
N MET A 169 37.37 -19.14 12.59
CA MET A 169 36.81 -20.13 13.50
C MET A 169 36.48 -21.47 12.80
N ILE A 170 36.03 -21.40 11.54
CA ILE A 170 35.76 -22.60 10.74
C ILE A 170 37.05 -23.27 10.31
N GLU A 171 38.09 -22.53 9.91
CA GLU A 171 39.40 -23.05 9.54
C GLU A 171 40.06 -23.73 10.74
N LYS A 172 39.96 -23.15 11.93
CA LYS A 172 40.41 -23.77 13.21
C LYS A 172 39.54 -24.95 13.65
N LYS A 173 38.47 -25.26 12.92
CA LYS A 173 37.51 -26.35 13.23
C LYS A 173 36.82 -26.23 14.60
N VAL A 174 36.73 -25.03 15.16
CA VAL A 174 36.08 -24.77 16.45
C VAL A 174 34.59 -24.50 16.31
N ALA A 175 34.15 -24.15 15.11
CA ALA A 175 32.74 -23.96 14.78
C ALA A 175 32.42 -24.36 13.32
N ILE A 176 31.17 -24.69 13.05
CA ILE A 176 30.68 -25.00 11.72
C ILE A 176 29.46 -24.15 11.42
N ILE A 177 29.27 -23.83 10.16
CA ILE A 177 28.02 -23.17 9.70
C ILE A 177 26.95 -24.25 9.50
N HIS A 178 25.92 -24.18 10.29
CA HIS A 178 24.70 -24.96 10.12
C HIS A 178 23.59 -24.08 9.56
N GLN A 179 22.74 -24.64 8.70
CA GLN A 179 21.56 -23.94 8.21
C GLN A 179 20.36 -24.29 9.08
N LYS A 180 19.85 -23.30 9.82
CA LYS A 180 18.67 -23.45 10.64
C LYS A 180 17.47 -22.88 9.88
N LEU A 181 16.43 -23.69 9.71
CA LEU A 181 15.16 -23.26 9.16
C LEU A 181 14.37 -22.52 10.24
N GLU A 182 14.14 -21.24 10.07
CA GLU A 182 13.33 -20.46 11.00
C GLU A 182 12.00 -20.07 10.36
N GLU A 183 10.92 -20.46 11.02
CA GLU A 183 9.59 -19.98 10.65
C GLU A 183 9.36 -18.58 11.22
N LYS A 184 9.38 -17.57 10.36
CA LYS A 184 9.27 -16.15 10.76
C LYS A 184 7.87 -15.74 11.22
N PHE A 185 6.83 -16.52 10.88
CA PHE A 185 5.46 -16.20 11.27
C PHE A 185 5.10 -16.83 12.61
N LYS A 186 4.77 -15.97 13.60
CA LYS A 186 4.17 -16.39 14.88
C LYS A 186 2.83 -15.65 15.04
N PRO A 187 1.71 -16.35 15.21
CA PRO A 187 0.41 -15.71 15.52
C PRO A 187 0.54 -14.82 16.76
N LYS A 188 -0.10 -13.66 16.73
CA LYS A 188 -0.14 -12.80 17.92
C LYS A 188 -1.04 -13.43 18.96
N LYS A 189 -0.51 -13.76 20.12
CA LYS A 189 -1.27 -14.26 21.27
C LYS A 189 -1.50 -13.11 22.24
N ILE A 190 -2.73 -12.90 22.63
CA ILE A 190 -3.10 -12.00 23.73
C ILE A 190 -3.35 -12.84 24.97
N ARG A 191 -2.90 -12.30 26.09
CA ARG A 191 -3.16 -12.90 27.40
C ARG A 191 -4.54 -12.50 27.85
N ILE A 192 -5.38 -13.48 28.15
CA ILE A 192 -6.74 -13.32 28.61
C ILE A 192 -6.92 -13.96 29.99
N VAL A 193 -7.76 -13.38 30.80
CA VAL A 193 -8.05 -13.85 32.15
C VAL A 193 -9.55 -13.91 32.39
N GLN A 194 -9.97 -14.85 33.21
CA GLN A 194 -11.36 -14.94 33.71
C GLN A 194 -11.36 -15.41 35.15
N LEU A 195 -12.50 -15.20 35.85
CA LEU A 195 -12.74 -15.83 37.15
C LEU A 195 -12.83 -17.34 36.99
N LYS A 196 -12.18 -18.10 37.91
CA LYS A 196 -12.41 -19.54 37.95
C LYS A 196 -13.87 -19.85 38.25
N PRO A 197 -14.45 -20.92 37.68
CA PRO A 197 -15.86 -21.28 37.87
C PRO A 197 -16.31 -21.34 39.34
N PHE A 198 -15.45 -21.83 40.23
CA PHE A 198 -15.69 -21.89 41.65
C PHE A 198 -16.00 -20.54 42.31
N TYR A 199 -15.39 -19.44 41.85
CA TYR A 199 -15.59 -18.10 42.38
C TYR A 199 -16.69 -17.31 41.67
N LYS A 200 -17.48 -17.96 40.83
CA LYS A 200 -18.66 -17.35 40.20
C LYS A 200 -19.91 -17.36 41.13
N GLU A 201 -19.89 -18.20 42.15
CA GLU A 201 -20.95 -18.24 43.16
C GLU A 201 -20.87 -17.02 44.10
N VAL A 202 -22.01 -16.38 44.35
CA VAL A 202 -22.12 -15.15 45.16
C VAL A 202 -21.43 -15.28 46.52
N ASN A 203 -21.66 -16.39 47.22
CA ASN A 203 -21.07 -16.66 48.54
C ASN A 203 -19.53 -16.80 48.51
N GLN A 204 -18.99 -17.31 47.44
CA GLN A 204 -17.51 -17.50 47.30
C GLN A 204 -16.82 -16.19 46.94
N ILE A 205 -17.42 -15.39 46.06
CA ILE A 205 -16.86 -14.12 45.67
C ILE A 205 -16.84 -13.10 46.81
N GLU A 206 -17.87 -13.11 47.70
CA GLU A 206 -17.85 -12.29 48.90
C GLU A 206 -16.72 -12.64 49.85
N LYS A 207 -16.39 -13.91 50.02
CA LYS A 207 -15.22 -14.36 50.80
C LYS A 207 -13.93 -13.84 50.22
N VAL A 208 -13.82 -13.86 48.87
CA VAL A 208 -12.65 -13.30 48.19
C VAL A 208 -12.52 -11.79 48.42
N PHE A 209 -13.61 -11.03 48.31
CA PHE A 209 -13.61 -9.59 48.60
C PHE A 209 -13.19 -9.26 50.05
N LYS A 210 -13.60 -10.08 51.01
CA LYS A 210 -13.19 -9.97 52.41
C LYS A 210 -11.71 -10.29 52.58
N SER A 211 -11.19 -11.34 51.91
CA SER A 211 -9.80 -11.76 51.99
C SER A 211 -8.80 -10.78 51.36
N LEU A 212 -9.24 -9.94 50.42
CA LEU A 212 -8.41 -8.93 49.78
C LEU A 212 -8.18 -7.67 50.62
N GLY A 213 -8.84 -7.56 51.78
CA GLY A 213 -8.58 -6.48 52.74
C GLY A 213 -8.57 -5.08 52.12
N ARG A 214 -7.42 -4.36 52.24
CA ARG A 214 -7.19 -2.99 51.72
C ARG A 214 -6.57 -2.94 50.32
N ALA A 215 -6.84 -3.91 49.42
CA ALA A 215 -6.30 -3.95 48.06
C ALA A 215 -7.30 -3.38 47.02
N PRO A 216 -7.47 -2.06 46.88
CA PRO A 216 -8.54 -1.46 46.07
C PRO A 216 -8.45 -1.82 44.58
N LYS A 217 -7.22 -1.90 44.01
CA LYS A 217 -7.03 -2.25 42.61
C LYS A 217 -7.35 -3.70 42.29
N GLN A 218 -7.07 -4.65 43.21
CA GLN A 218 -7.48 -6.03 43.03
C GLN A 218 -8.99 -6.21 43.12
N LYS A 219 -9.66 -5.45 43.98
CA LYS A 219 -11.14 -5.39 44.05
C LYS A 219 -11.72 -4.82 42.75
N ALA A 220 -11.13 -3.78 42.19
CA ALA A 220 -11.55 -3.20 40.91
C ALA A 220 -11.42 -4.22 39.74
N ILE A 221 -10.36 -5.04 39.73
CA ILE A 221 -10.20 -6.13 38.75
C ILE A 221 -11.36 -7.10 38.85
N LEU A 222 -11.70 -7.56 40.07
CA LEU A 222 -12.81 -8.51 40.27
C LEU A 222 -14.17 -7.91 39.88
N MET A 223 -14.43 -6.64 40.23
CA MET A 223 -15.67 -5.96 39.84
C MET A 223 -15.78 -5.84 38.30
N ALA A 224 -14.67 -5.51 37.61
CA ALA A 224 -14.67 -5.42 36.15
C ALA A 224 -14.95 -6.78 35.48
N LEU A 225 -14.47 -7.88 36.08
CA LEU A 225 -14.70 -9.23 35.57
C LEU A 225 -16.16 -9.68 35.81
N ILE A 226 -16.73 -9.38 36.97
CA ILE A 226 -18.12 -9.70 37.30
C ILE A 226 -19.11 -8.91 36.42
N SER A 227 -18.87 -7.63 36.22
CA SER A 227 -19.75 -6.78 35.41
C SER A 227 -19.86 -7.22 33.93
N LYS A 228 -18.95 -8.06 33.44
CA LYS A 228 -18.95 -8.59 32.07
C LYS A 228 -19.55 -10.02 31.96
N GLU A 229 -19.93 -10.63 33.06
CA GLU A 229 -20.48 -12.00 33.03
C GLU A 229 -21.83 -12.13 32.27
N ASN A 230 -22.51 -11.03 32.01
CA ASN A 230 -23.72 -10.99 31.18
C ASN A 230 -23.46 -11.05 29.68
N ASP A 231 -22.18 -11.01 29.23
CA ASP A 231 -21.78 -11.13 27.84
C ASP A 231 -21.34 -12.56 27.52
N SER A 232 -21.60 -13.03 26.33
CA SER A 232 -21.35 -14.38 25.81
C SER A 232 -19.90 -14.89 25.88
N SER A 233 -18.94 -14.08 26.33
CA SER A 233 -17.56 -14.51 26.60
C SER A 233 -17.05 -13.98 27.94
N SER A 234 -16.88 -14.88 28.91
CA SER A 234 -16.38 -14.57 30.26
C SER A 234 -14.88 -14.21 30.35
N TRP A 235 -14.17 -14.17 29.21
CA TRP A 235 -12.73 -13.87 29.15
C TRP A 235 -12.44 -12.39 28.93
N PHE A 236 -11.53 -11.81 29.71
CA PHE A 236 -11.08 -10.42 29.62
C PHE A 236 -9.64 -10.33 29.09
N ASN A 237 -9.40 -9.41 28.15
CA ASN A 237 -8.04 -9.08 27.73
C ASN A 237 -7.29 -8.35 28.85
N VAL A 238 -6.11 -8.84 29.21
CA VAL A 238 -5.30 -8.27 30.31
C VAL A 238 -4.94 -6.81 30.07
N SER A 239 -4.71 -6.39 28.80
CA SER A 239 -4.39 -4.99 28.46
C SER A 239 -5.58 -4.06 28.69
N GLU A 240 -6.78 -4.46 28.24
CA GLU A 240 -8.03 -3.72 28.47
C GLU A 240 -8.39 -3.65 29.96
N LEU A 241 -8.16 -4.75 30.67
CA LEU A 241 -8.42 -4.82 32.11
C LEU A 241 -7.51 -3.85 32.88
N LYS A 242 -6.25 -3.73 32.49
CA LYS A 242 -5.29 -2.75 33.06
C LYS A 242 -5.72 -1.31 32.80
N GLU A 243 -6.14 -1.00 31.59
CA GLU A 243 -6.58 0.34 31.19
C GLU A 243 -7.81 0.75 31.97
N LYS A 244 -8.81 -0.15 32.09
CA LYS A 244 -10.08 0.08 32.78
C LYS A 244 -9.90 0.22 34.30
N THR A 245 -9.02 -0.60 34.90
CA THR A 245 -8.86 -0.67 36.37
C THR A 245 -7.63 0.08 36.88
N LYS A 246 -6.78 0.59 35.99
CA LYS A 246 -5.45 1.18 36.29
C LYS A 246 -4.58 0.26 37.15
N ALA A 247 -4.77 -1.06 37.00
CA ALA A 247 -4.02 -2.10 37.71
C ALA A 247 -2.71 -2.47 36.97
N SER A 248 -1.73 -2.90 37.75
CA SER A 248 -0.44 -3.39 37.22
C SER A 248 -0.51 -4.89 36.85
N SER A 249 0.46 -5.34 36.02
CA SER A 249 0.62 -6.77 35.70
C SER A 249 0.81 -7.63 36.92
N LEU A 250 1.51 -7.10 37.94
CA LEU A 250 1.81 -7.83 39.18
C LEU A 250 0.52 -8.10 39.99
N GLN A 251 -0.40 -7.15 40.02
CA GLN A 251 -1.67 -7.32 40.73
C GLN A 251 -2.57 -8.37 40.09
N ILE A 252 -2.58 -8.45 38.76
CA ILE A 252 -3.28 -9.51 38.03
C ILE A 252 -2.60 -10.87 38.29
N LYS A 253 -1.26 -10.90 38.22
CA LYS A 253 -0.47 -12.11 38.50
C LYS A 253 -0.73 -12.64 39.91
N THR A 254 -0.77 -11.77 40.92
CA THR A 254 -1.08 -12.16 42.30
C THR A 254 -2.47 -12.82 42.43
N LEU A 255 -3.49 -12.36 41.69
CA LEU A 255 -4.81 -12.99 41.67
C LEU A 255 -4.81 -14.35 40.96
N ILE A 256 -3.94 -14.54 39.97
CA ILE A 256 -3.72 -15.84 39.31
C ILE A 256 -3.00 -16.79 40.27
N ASP A 257 -1.92 -16.35 40.90
CA ASP A 257 -1.14 -17.14 41.85
C ASP A 257 -1.96 -17.56 43.06
N LYS A 258 -2.92 -16.71 43.51
CA LYS A 258 -3.92 -17.07 44.55
C LYS A 258 -5.01 -18.03 44.06
N GLY A 259 -4.98 -18.41 42.79
CA GLY A 259 -5.93 -19.33 42.20
C GLY A 259 -7.35 -18.76 41.99
N ILE A 260 -7.53 -17.43 42.11
CA ILE A 260 -8.81 -16.75 41.93
C ILE A 260 -9.14 -16.58 40.46
N LEU A 261 -8.10 -16.19 39.65
CA LEU A 261 -8.18 -16.07 38.21
C LEU A 261 -7.54 -17.27 37.53
N GLN A 262 -8.06 -17.60 36.37
CA GLN A 262 -7.34 -18.45 35.41
C GLN A 262 -6.94 -17.65 34.20
N GLU A 263 -5.78 -17.95 33.65
CA GLU A 263 -5.27 -17.33 32.44
C GLU A 263 -5.26 -18.29 31.26
N SER A 264 -5.37 -17.73 30.08
CA SER A 264 -5.19 -18.42 28.82
C SER A 264 -4.61 -17.48 27.78
N TYR A 265 -4.18 -18.03 26.66
CA TYR A 265 -3.71 -17.27 25.53
C TYR A 265 -4.62 -17.48 24.34
N ARG A 266 -5.20 -16.40 23.84
CA ARG A 266 -6.04 -16.42 22.65
C ARG A 266 -5.30 -15.80 21.48
N GLU A 267 -5.30 -16.49 20.35
CA GLU A 267 -4.82 -15.90 19.12
C GLU A 267 -5.71 -14.73 18.71
N THR A 268 -5.08 -13.61 18.36
CA THR A 268 -5.78 -12.40 17.96
C THR A 268 -5.17 -11.82 16.70
N ASN A 269 -6.01 -11.17 15.94
CA ASN A 269 -5.60 -10.48 14.75
C ASN A 269 -4.81 -9.22 15.10
N ARG A 270 -3.66 -8.99 14.43
CA ARG A 270 -2.88 -7.75 14.56
C ARG A 270 -3.59 -6.57 13.90
N ILE A 271 -4.46 -6.87 12.94
CA ILE A 271 -5.20 -5.88 12.16
C ILE A 271 -6.51 -5.59 12.88
N LEU A 272 -6.45 -4.63 13.81
CA LEU A 272 -7.63 -4.06 14.43
C LEU A 272 -7.96 -2.76 13.69
N ILE A 273 -9.05 -2.74 12.95
CA ILE A 273 -9.70 -1.48 12.58
C ILE A 273 -10.28 -0.98 13.91
N ARG A 274 -9.75 0.17 14.43
CA ARG A 274 -10.27 0.76 15.67
C ARG A 274 -11.77 0.92 15.54
N HIS A 275 -12.51 0.50 16.55
CA HIS A 275 -13.95 0.65 16.60
C HIS A 275 -14.33 2.08 16.26
N VAL A 276 -15.05 2.24 15.18
CA VAL A 276 -15.74 3.48 14.83
C VAL A 276 -17.06 3.40 15.53
N GLU A 277 -17.45 4.45 16.25
CA GLU A 277 -18.77 4.56 16.87
C GLU A 277 -19.86 4.27 15.84
N ASP A 278 -20.85 3.49 16.27
CA ASP A 278 -21.96 3.01 15.44
C ASP A 278 -22.76 4.19 14.85
N GLN A 279 -22.41 4.61 13.65
CA GLN A 279 -23.30 5.42 12.82
C GLN A 279 -23.92 4.51 11.77
N THR A 280 -24.93 3.78 12.15
CA THR A 280 -25.80 3.00 11.25
C THR A 280 -26.82 3.92 10.55
N SER A 281 -26.35 4.94 9.83
CA SER A 281 -27.22 5.67 8.93
C SER A 281 -27.42 4.84 7.66
N GLU A 282 -28.66 4.57 7.30
CA GLU A 282 -29.00 3.98 6.00
C GLU A 282 -28.42 4.88 4.90
N ILE A 283 -27.77 4.27 3.91
CA ILE A 283 -27.26 4.99 2.75
C ILE A 283 -28.47 5.32 1.87
N LEU A 284 -28.91 6.56 1.91
CA LEU A 284 -29.89 7.07 0.99
C LEU A 284 -29.17 7.53 -0.28
N LEU A 285 -29.23 6.69 -1.31
CA LEU A 285 -28.75 7.08 -2.64
C LEU A 285 -29.61 8.19 -3.21
N SER A 286 -28.98 9.20 -3.84
CA SER A 286 -29.71 10.16 -4.65
C SER A 286 -30.37 9.46 -5.84
N LYS A 287 -31.37 10.10 -6.46
CA LYS A 287 -32.02 9.56 -7.66
C LYS A 287 -31.03 9.23 -8.77
N ALA A 288 -30.05 10.12 -9.00
CA ALA A 288 -29.01 9.90 -10.02
C ALA A 288 -28.10 8.71 -9.66
N GLN A 289 -27.72 8.57 -8.40
CA GLN A 289 -26.91 7.43 -7.93
C GLN A 289 -27.67 6.11 -8.02
N PHE A 290 -28.95 6.11 -7.69
CA PHE A 290 -29.81 4.92 -7.82
C PHE A 290 -29.93 4.47 -9.28
N ILE A 291 -30.20 5.40 -10.20
CA ILE A 291 -30.26 5.11 -11.64
C ILE A 291 -28.90 4.56 -12.13
N ALA A 292 -27.80 5.17 -11.69
CA ALA A 292 -26.46 4.71 -12.06
C ALA A 292 -26.17 3.29 -11.53
N LEU A 293 -26.59 2.96 -10.30
CA LEU A 293 -26.47 1.63 -9.73
C LEU A 293 -27.22 0.59 -10.56
N GLU A 294 -28.46 0.85 -10.89
CA GLU A 294 -29.27 -0.07 -11.70
C GLU A 294 -28.68 -0.26 -13.11
N ASN A 295 -28.22 0.82 -13.72
CA ASN A 295 -27.53 0.73 -15.02
C ASN A 295 -26.23 -0.08 -14.92
N LEU A 296 -25.45 0.07 -13.82
CA LEU A 296 -24.26 -0.74 -13.58
C LEU A 296 -24.60 -2.23 -13.50
N LYS A 297 -25.65 -2.59 -12.76
CA LYS A 297 -26.12 -3.97 -12.65
C LYS A 297 -26.48 -4.55 -14.03
N VAL A 298 -27.26 -3.83 -14.82
CA VAL A 298 -27.64 -4.24 -16.17
C VAL A 298 -26.40 -4.41 -17.06
N GLN A 299 -25.47 -3.45 -17.03
CA GLN A 299 -24.25 -3.55 -17.81
C GLN A 299 -23.37 -4.74 -17.38
N LEU A 300 -23.25 -5.01 -16.06
CA LEU A 300 -22.48 -6.12 -15.52
C LEU A 300 -23.08 -7.50 -15.84
N LEU A 301 -24.37 -7.60 -16.15
CA LEU A 301 -24.96 -8.84 -16.68
C LEU A 301 -24.37 -9.17 -18.07
N ASN A 302 -24.22 -8.17 -18.93
CA ASN A 302 -23.83 -8.33 -20.32
C ASN A 302 -22.31 -8.21 -20.57
N LYS A 303 -21.58 -7.49 -19.70
CA LYS A 303 -20.16 -7.19 -19.81
C LYS A 303 -19.41 -7.63 -18.55
N LYS A 304 -18.21 -8.14 -18.72
CA LYS A 304 -17.34 -8.49 -17.59
C LYS A 304 -16.69 -7.24 -16.96
N VAL A 305 -16.44 -6.22 -17.76
CA VAL A 305 -15.80 -4.96 -17.36
C VAL A 305 -16.72 -3.80 -17.70
N VAL A 306 -16.97 -2.91 -16.75
CA VAL A 306 -17.79 -1.70 -16.93
C VAL A 306 -17.01 -0.49 -16.42
N LEU A 307 -16.91 0.54 -17.27
CA LEU A 307 -16.46 1.86 -16.84
C LEU A 307 -17.62 2.59 -16.14
N PHE A 308 -17.38 2.98 -14.89
CA PHE A 308 -18.23 3.88 -14.13
C PHE A 308 -17.59 5.28 -14.10
N GLU A 309 -17.94 6.09 -15.07
CA GLU A 309 -17.48 7.45 -15.22
C GLU A 309 -18.34 8.38 -14.36
N GLY A 310 -17.78 8.99 -13.35
CA GLY A 310 -18.52 9.90 -12.47
C GLY A 310 -17.71 11.12 -12.12
N VAL A 311 -18.31 12.30 -12.24
CA VAL A 311 -17.64 13.56 -11.87
C VAL A 311 -17.11 13.52 -10.43
N THR A 312 -16.13 14.37 -10.12
CA THR A 312 -15.61 14.48 -8.75
C THR A 312 -16.73 14.88 -7.79
N ALA A 313 -16.77 14.25 -6.61
CA ALA A 313 -17.82 14.44 -5.61
C ALA A 313 -19.25 14.01 -6.05
N SER A 314 -19.39 13.14 -7.04
CA SER A 314 -20.68 12.54 -7.41
C SER A 314 -21.17 11.47 -6.44
N GLY A 315 -20.32 11.01 -5.52
CA GLY A 315 -20.64 9.95 -4.58
C GLY A 315 -20.51 8.54 -5.17
N LYS A 316 -19.58 8.31 -6.09
CA LYS A 316 -19.26 6.97 -6.64
C LYS A 316 -19.10 5.92 -5.54
N THR A 317 -18.49 6.30 -4.42
CA THR A 317 -18.25 5.42 -3.30
C THR A 317 -19.53 4.80 -2.72
N GLU A 318 -20.64 5.54 -2.67
CA GLU A 318 -21.92 5.03 -2.19
C GLU A 318 -22.49 3.95 -3.12
N VAL A 319 -22.33 4.16 -4.43
CA VAL A 319 -22.72 3.16 -5.43
C VAL A 319 -21.85 1.90 -5.29
N TYR A 320 -20.53 2.06 -5.03
CA TYR A 320 -19.65 0.91 -4.77
C TYR A 320 -20.06 0.15 -3.52
N ILE A 321 -20.39 0.84 -2.42
CA ILE A 321 -20.85 0.21 -1.19
C ILE A 321 -22.09 -0.64 -1.45
N SER A 322 -23.05 -0.14 -2.23
CA SER A 322 -24.25 -0.89 -2.58
C SER A 322 -23.94 -2.16 -3.40
N LEU A 323 -23.01 -2.09 -4.36
CA LEU A 323 -22.54 -3.26 -5.10
C LEU A 323 -21.81 -4.27 -4.20
N ILE A 324 -21.00 -3.78 -3.26
CA ILE A 324 -20.30 -4.62 -2.29
C ILE A 324 -21.30 -5.37 -1.41
N GLU A 325 -22.35 -4.70 -0.92
CA GLU A 325 -23.38 -5.33 -0.10
C GLU A 325 -24.06 -6.52 -0.80
N GLU A 326 -24.35 -6.38 -2.08
CA GLU A 326 -24.94 -7.46 -2.87
C GLU A 326 -24.02 -8.68 -2.96
N GLN A 327 -22.73 -8.45 -3.25
CA GLN A 327 -21.76 -9.54 -3.35
C GLN A 327 -21.51 -10.24 -2.01
N ILE A 328 -21.53 -9.49 -0.90
CA ILE A 328 -21.39 -10.06 0.43
C ILE A 328 -22.63 -10.92 0.81
N LYS A 329 -23.84 -10.50 0.43
CA LYS A 329 -25.05 -11.31 0.60
C LYS A 329 -24.97 -12.64 -0.15
N GLU A 330 -24.31 -12.67 -1.30
CA GLU A 330 -24.01 -13.88 -2.08
C GLU A 330 -22.85 -14.71 -1.48
N GLY A 331 -22.21 -14.26 -0.38
CA GLY A 331 -21.06 -14.91 0.26
C GLY A 331 -19.74 -14.77 -0.47
N LYS A 332 -19.67 -13.95 -1.52
CA LYS A 332 -18.49 -13.76 -2.36
C LYS A 332 -17.49 -12.76 -1.77
N GLN A 333 -16.23 -12.90 -2.17
CA GLN A 333 -15.19 -11.92 -1.85
C GLN A 333 -15.26 -10.74 -2.81
N VAL A 334 -14.89 -9.56 -2.31
CA VAL A 334 -14.77 -8.33 -3.11
C VAL A 334 -13.37 -7.77 -2.95
N LEU A 335 -12.72 -7.42 -4.06
CA LEU A 335 -11.48 -6.66 -4.09
C LEU A 335 -11.77 -5.20 -4.46
N TYR A 336 -11.51 -4.28 -3.53
CA TYR A 336 -11.60 -2.85 -3.77
C TYR A 336 -10.19 -2.26 -3.84
N LEU A 337 -9.72 -2.01 -5.07
CA LEU A 337 -8.42 -1.41 -5.35
C LEU A 337 -8.51 0.11 -5.28
N LEU A 338 -7.59 0.69 -4.53
CA LEU A 338 -7.41 2.13 -4.38
C LEU A 338 -5.95 2.50 -4.66
N PRO A 339 -5.69 3.69 -5.21
CA PRO A 339 -4.31 4.22 -5.22
C PRO A 339 -3.73 4.25 -3.81
N GLU A 340 -2.44 3.95 -3.66
CA GLU A 340 -1.80 3.81 -2.34
C GLU A 340 -2.00 5.03 -1.44
N ILE A 341 -2.03 6.23 -2.03
CA ILE A 341 -2.27 7.51 -1.33
C ILE A 341 -3.75 7.64 -0.92
N SER A 342 -4.68 7.07 -1.68
CA SER A 342 -6.13 7.13 -1.42
C SER A 342 -6.61 6.09 -0.41
N LEU A 343 -5.75 5.16 0.03
CA LEU A 343 -5.98 4.26 1.16
C LEU A 343 -5.97 5.04 2.49
N THR A 344 -6.72 6.13 2.50
CA THR A 344 -6.82 7.02 3.65
C THR A 344 -7.68 6.40 4.73
N SER A 345 -7.46 6.84 5.96
CA SER A 345 -8.31 6.48 7.10
C SER A 345 -9.79 6.80 6.86
N GLN A 346 -10.12 7.77 6.01
CA GLN A 346 -11.51 8.14 5.70
C GLN A 346 -12.29 7.04 4.97
N ILE A 347 -11.75 6.49 3.86
CA ILE A 347 -12.43 5.43 3.10
C ILE A 347 -12.51 4.14 3.93
N VAL A 348 -11.40 3.78 4.61
CA VAL A 348 -11.36 2.61 5.46
C VAL A 348 -12.38 2.72 6.61
N LYS A 349 -12.44 3.88 7.28
CA LYS A 349 -13.43 4.14 8.34
C LYS A 349 -14.87 4.06 7.81
N ARG A 350 -15.14 4.61 6.64
CA ARG A 350 -16.47 4.59 6.00
C ARG A 350 -16.93 3.16 5.67
N LEU A 351 -16.04 2.33 5.14
CA LEU A 351 -16.33 0.91 4.90
C LEU A 351 -16.47 0.14 6.22
N ALA A 352 -15.60 0.41 7.19
CA ALA A 352 -15.65 -0.26 8.49
C ALA A 352 -16.90 0.11 9.31
N SER A 353 -17.40 1.34 9.23
CA SER A 353 -18.67 1.73 9.89
C SER A 353 -19.87 0.97 9.33
N ARG A 354 -19.85 0.63 8.02
CA ARG A 354 -20.93 -0.11 7.37
C ARG A 354 -20.79 -1.63 7.49
N PHE A 355 -19.61 -2.14 7.19
CA PHE A 355 -19.35 -3.59 7.10
C PHE A 355 -18.65 -4.17 8.32
N ARG A 356 -18.33 -3.34 9.31
CA ARG A 356 -17.72 -3.74 10.59
C ARG A 356 -16.46 -4.61 10.40
N ASP A 357 -16.45 -5.79 10.97
CA ASP A 357 -15.33 -6.75 10.94
C ASP A 357 -15.15 -7.51 9.62
N GLN A 358 -16.01 -7.27 8.62
CA GLN A 358 -15.91 -7.91 7.30
C GLN A 358 -14.83 -7.29 6.40
N VAL A 359 -14.26 -6.13 6.78
CA VAL A 359 -13.26 -5.41 6.01
C VAL A 359 -11.85 -5.84 6.39
N LEU A 360 -11.05 -6.16 5.37
CA LEU A 360 -9.60 -6.34 5.45
C LEU A 360 -8.90 -5.23 4.67
N VAL A 361 -7.87 -4.65 5.26
CA VAL A 361 -7.00 -3.67 4.59
C VAL A 361 -5.68 -4.32 4.23
N TYR A 362 -5.12 -4.02 3.05
CA TYR A 362 -3.82 -4.53 2.62
C TYR A 362 -3.02 -3.45 1.90
N HIS A 363 -1.86 -3.08 2.46
CA HIS A 363 -0.99 -2.07 1.87
C HIS A 363 0.50 -2.28 2.24
N SER A 364 1.39 -1.57 1.57
CA SER A 364 2.85 -1.68 1.71
C SER A 364 3.38 -1.34 3.12
N ARG A 365 2.68 -0.48 3.88
CA ARG A 365 3.06 -0.07 5.25
C ARG A 365 2.80 -1.14 6.31
N PHE A 366 2.12 -2.23 5.96
CA PHE A 366 1.91 -3.34 6.88
C PHE A 366 3.21 -4.10 7.12
N SER A 367 3.42 -4.50 8.37
CA SER A 367 4.51 -5.40 8.73
C SER A 367 4.39 -6.73 8.00
N ILE A 368 5.49 -7.46 7.93
CA ILE A 368 5.54 -8.80 7.30
C ILE A 368 4.49 -9.73 7.91
N HIS A 369 4.29 -9.68 9.23
CA HIS A 369 3.31 -10.50 9.92
C HIS A 369 1.86 -10.10 9.64
N GLU A 370 1.56 -8.79 9.57
CA GLU A 370 0.23 -8.31 9.19
C GLU A 370 -0.14 -8.74 7.77
N ARG A 371 0.79 -8.67 6.83
CA ARG A 371 0.56 -9.14 5.45
C ARG A 371 0.27 -10.64 5.40
N THR A 372 0.98 -11.44 6.19
CA THR A 372 0.75 -12.88 6.28
C THR A 372 -0.61 -13.19 6.86
N GLU A 373 -1.05 -12.42 7.85
CA GLU A 373 -2.37 -12.57 8.45
C GLU A 373 -3.48 -12.27 7.44
N VAL A 374 -3.36 -11.18 6.65
CA VAL A 374 -4.30 -10.89 5.55
C VAL A 374 -4.30 -12.02 4.53
N TRP A 375 -3.13 -12.51 4.13
CA TRP A 375 -3.00 -13.63 3.19
C TRP A 375 -3.81 -14.83 3.65
N ASN A 376 -3.61 -15.27 4.90
CA ASN A 376 -4.31 -16.41 5.47
C ASN A 376 -5.82 -16.18 5.59
N GLN A 377 -6.26 -14.95 5.93
CA GLN A 377 -7.68 -14.59 6.01
C GLN A 377 -8.36 -14.60 4.63
N VAL A 378 -7.66 -14.17 3.58
CA VAL A 378 -8.20 -14.20 2.20
C VAL A 378 -8.27 -15.63 1.67
N LEU A 379 -7.29 -16.47 2.04
CA LEU A 379 -7.21 -17.88 1.66
C LEU A 379 -8.30 -18.73 2.36
N ASP A 380 -8.71 -18.35 3.57
CA ASP A 380 -9.70 -19.08 4.34
C ASP A 380 -11.12 -18.85 3.78
N LYS A 381 -11.72 -19.91 3.22
CA LYS A 381 -13.10 -19.89 2.70
C LYS A 381 -14.14 -19.52 3.76
N ASN A 382 -13.89 -19.90 5.01
CA ASN A 382 -14.80 -19.68 6.14
C ASN A 382 -14.62 -18.32 6.81
N SER A 383 -13.64 -17.53 6.33
CA SER A 383 -13.42 -16.18 6.85
C SER A 383 -14.67 -15.32 6.67
N LYS A 384 -15.07 -14.63 7.74
CA LYS A 384 -16.13 -13.60 7.68
C LYS A 384 -15.68 -12.35 6.92
N ARG A 385 -14.37 -12.18 6.75
CA ARG A 385 -13.75 -11.01 6.13
C ARG A 385 -13.69 -11.17 4.62
N LYS A 386 -14.72 -10.70 3.95
CA LYS A 386 -14.92 -10.86 2.52
C LYS A 386 -14.57 -9.62 1.69
N ILE A 387 -14.41 -8.44 2.33
CA ILE A 387 -14.11 -7.18 1.64
C ILE A 387 -12.64 -6.86 1.82
N ILE A 388 -11.88 -6.96 0.75
CA ILE A 388 -10.45 -6.68 0.73
C ILE A 388 -10.23 -5.31 0.09
N VAL A 389 -9.74 -4.35 0.87
CA VAL A 389 -9.41 -2.99 0.43
C VAL A 389 -7.90 -2.86 0.38
N GLY A 390 -7.38 -2.50 -0.78
CA GLY A 390 -5.93 -2.43 -0.87
C GLY A 390 -5.38 -1.70 -2.07
N ALA A 391 -4.06 -1.53 -2.05
CA ALA A 391 -3.29 -0.95 -3.14
C ALA A 391 -2.96 -2.01 -4.21
N ARG A 392 -2.16 -1.60 -5.18
CA ARG A 392 -1.68 -2.41 -6.32
C ARG A 392 -1.39 -3.88 -6.00
N SER A 393 -0.64 -4.15 -4.92
CA SER A 393 -0.22 -5.51 -4.58
C SER A 393 -1.35 -6.43 -4.13
N SER A 394 -2.52 -5.89 -3.79
CA SER A 394 -3.67 -6.68 -3.34
C SER A 394 -4.25 -7.58 -4.43
N VAL A 395 -3.98 -7.29 -5.71
CA VAL A 395 -4.39 -8.15 -6.83
C VAL A 395 -3.73 -9.53 -6.79
N LEU A 396 -2.59 -9.65 -6.09
CA LEU A 396 -1.83 -10.89 -5.98
C LEU A 396 -2.27 -11.78 -4.81
N LEU A 397 -3.28 -11.39 -4.02
CA LEU A 397 -3.78 -12.16 -2.89
C LEU A 397 -4.50 -13.46 -3.31
N PRO A 398 -4.56 -14.50 -2.45
CA PRO A 398 -5.07 -15.83 -2.76
C PRO A 398 -6.58 -15.93 -2.65
N PHE A 399 -7.32 -15.21 -3.49
CA PHE A 399 -8.78 -15.24 -3.50
C PHE A 399 -9.33 -16.63 -3.77
N GLN A 400 -10.39 -17.00 -3.06
CA GLN A 400 -11.08 -18.29 -3.20
C GLN A 400 -12.35 -18.17 -4.03
N ASP A 401 -13.17 -17.16 -3.74
CA ASP A 401 -14.47 -16.94 -4.39
C ASP A 401 -14.70 -15.44 -4.63
N LEU A 402 -13.85 -14.85 -5.47
CA LEU A 402 -13.91 -13.44 -5.83
C LEU A 402 -15.04 -13.19 -6.83
N GLY A 403 -16.02 -12.36 -6.45
CA GLY A 403 -17.17 -12.03 -7.30
C GLY A 403 -17.06 -10.69 -8.00
N LEU A 404 -16.43 -9.71 -7.33
CA LEU A 404 -16.36 -8.34 -7.83
C LEU A 404 -14.97 -7.74 -7.57
N ILE A 405 -14.45 -7.02 -8.56
CA ILE A 405 -13.29 -6.15 -8.42
C ILE A 405 -13.72 -4.73 -8.74
N ILE A 406 -13.50 -3.82 -7.81
CA ILE A 406 -13.68 -2.38 -8.01
C ILE A 406 -12.30 -1.73 -8.07
N ILE A 407 -12.03 -0.95 -9.10
CA ILE A 407 -10.78 -0.22 -9.28
C ILE A 407 -11.12 1.26 -9.35
N ASP A 408 -10.98 1.94 -8.23
CA ASP A 408 -11.25 3.38 -8.17
C ASP A 408 -10.03 4.18 -8.66
N GLU A 409 -10.30 5.33 -9.29
CA GLU A 409 -9.29 6.13 -9.97
C GLU A 409 -8.43 5.26 -10.93
N GLU A 410 -9.08 4.48 -11.82
CA GLU A 410 -8.46 3.45 -12.65
C GLU A 410 -7.30 3.95 -13.52
N HIS A 411 -7.29 5.25 -13.83
CA HIS A 411 -6.26 5.94 -14.61
C HIS A 411 -4.95 6.16 -13.85
N GLU A 412 -4.93 5.90 -12.54
CA GLU A 412 -3.79 6.24 -11.69
C GLU A 412 -2.52 5.46 -12.01
N ASN A 413 -1.41 6.20 -12.14
CA ASN A 413 -0.10 5.62 -12.42
C ASN A 413 0.44 4.72 -11.31
N SER A 414 -0.03 4.88 -10.07
CA SER A 414 0.40 4.05 -8.94
C SER A 414 0.01 2.58 -9.07
N TYR A 415 -0.93 2.26 -9.96
CA TYR A 415 -1.27 0.88 -10.31
C TYR A 415 -0.18 0.19 -11.16
N LYS A 416 0.74 0.94 -11.77
CA LYS A 416 1.91 0.39 -12.46
C LYS A 416 3.08 0.19 -11.49
N GLN A 417 3.63 -1.01 -11.45
CA GLN A 417 4.91 -1.29 -10.78
C GLN A 417 6.06 -1.04 -11.75
N PHE A 418 6.96 -0.12 -11.40
CA PHE A 418 8.11 0.20 -12.22
C PHE A 418 9.33 -0.65 -11.84
N ASP A 419 9.54 -0.85 -10.54
CA ASP A 419 10.65 -1.62 -10.00
C ASP A 419 10.26 -2.16 -8.60
N PRO A 420 10.72 -3.36 -8.22
CA PRO A 420 11.37 -4.41 -9.02
C PRO A 420 10.38 -5.14 -9.96
N ALA A 421 10.89 -6.09 -10.76
CA ALA A 421 10.03 -7.05 -11.47
C ALA A 421 9.20 -7.88 -10.46
N PRO A 422 7.98 -8.31 -10.87
CA PRO A 422 7.27 -8.07 -12.12
C PRO A 422 6.80 -6.62 -12.27
N ARG A 423 7.01 -6.04 -13.47
CA ARG A 423 6.58 -4.67 -13.78
C ARG A 423 5.13 -4.62 -14.27
N TYR A 424 4.23 -5.20 -13.52
CA TYR A 424 2.82 -5.34 -13.86
C TYR A 424 2.01 -4.05 -13.66
N GLN A 425 0.89 -3.95 -14.40
CA GLN A 425 -0.16 -2.95 -14.21
C GLN A 425 -1.33 -3.63 -13.49
N ALA A 426 -1.65 -3.19 -12.26
CA ALA A 426 -2.63 -3.87 -11.42
C ALA A 426 -4.05 -3.82 -12.00
N ARG A 427 -4.45 -2.72 -12.65
CA ARG A 427 -5.75 -2.62 -13.36
C ARG A 427 -5.89 -3.73 -14.40
N ASP A 428 -4.92 -3.84 -15.29
CA ASP A 428 -4.97 -4.81 -16.39
C ASP A 428 -4.83 -6.24 -15.87
N SER A 429 -3.99 -6.45 -14.86
CA SER A 429 -3.84 -7.73 -14.17
C SER A 429 -5.14 -8.14 -13.44
N ALA A 430 -5.85 -7.20 -12.82
CA ALA A 430 -7.13 -7.45 -12.16
C ALA A 430 -8.24 -7.82 -13.16
N ILE A 431 -8.23 -7.18 -14.34
CA ILE A 431 -9.17 -7.53 -15.44
C ILE A 431 -8.92 -8.97 -15.91
N TYR A 432 -7.64 -9.35 -16.09
CA TYR A 432 -7.31 -10.72 -16.45
C TYR A 432 -7.67 -11.71 -15.33
N LEU A 433 -7.35 -11.40 -14.08
CA LEU A 433 -7.72 -12.22 -12.93
C LEU A 433 -9.24 -12.45 -12.90
N ALA A 434 -10.04 -11.38 -13.04
CA ALA A 434 -11.49 -11.46 -13.07
C ALA A 434 -11.99 -12.35 -14.21
N HIS A 435 -11.36 -12.24 -15.39
CA HIS A 435 -11.70 -13.10 -16.53
C HIS A 435 -11.46 -14.58 -16.21
N ASN A 436 -10.31 -14.90 -15.58
CA ASN A 436 -9.90 -16.28 -15.26
C ASN A 436 -10.79 -16.94 -14.20
N ILE A 437 -11.27 -16.15 -13.22
CA ILE A 437 -12.07 -16.68 -12.11
C ILE A 437 -13.58 -16.46 -12.26
N GLY A 438 -14.02 -15.72 -13.28
CA GLY A 438 -15.43 -15.43 -13.54
C GLY A 438 -15.99 -14.22 -12.75
N ALA A 439 -15.15 -13.37 -12.16
CA ALA A 439 -15.58 -12.16 -11.45
C ALA A 439 -15.96 -11.02 -12.41
N LYS A 440 -16.63 -10.02 -11.87
CA LYS A 440 -16.97 -8.76 -12.58
C LYS A 440 -16.01 -7.66 -12.19
N VAL A 441 -15.82 -6.66 -13.09
CA VAL A 441 -14.92 -5.52 -12.85
C VAL A 441 -15.65 -4.22 -13.06
N VAL A 442 -15.53 -3.30 -12.11
CA VAL A 442 -15.95 -1.91 -12.21
C VAL A 442 -14.74 -1.01 -12.19
N LEU A 443 -14.51 -0.27 -13.26
CA LEU A 443 -13.46 0.73 -13.39
C LEU A 443 -14.04 2.09 -13.06
N GLY A 444 -13.65 2.71 -11.96
CA GLY A 444 -14.17 4.00 -11.54
C GLY A 444 -13.22 5.13 -11.85
N SER A 445 -13.71 6.18 -12.48
CA SER A 445 -12.92 7.39 -12.72
C SER A 445 -13.80 8.61 -13.00
N ALA A 446 -13.27 9.80 -12.73
CA ALA A 446 -13.80 11.06 -13.25
C ALA A 446 -13.14 11.43 -14.60
N THR A 447 -11.95 10.93 -14.82
CA THR A 447 -11.10 11.19 -15.98
C THR A 447 -10.48 9.86 -16.41
N PRO A 448 -11.24 8.97 -17.09
CA PRO A 448 -10.77 7.64 -17.44
C PRO A 448 -9.49 7.69 -18.28
N SER A 449 -8.72 6.61 -18.26
CA SER A 449 -7.55 6.49 -19.14
C SER A 449 -8.00 6.37 -20.60
N ILE A 450 -7.16 6.83 -21.52
CA ILE A 450 -7.43 6.75 -22.97
C ILE A 450 -7.69 5.30 -23.40
N GLU A 451 -6.96 4.33 -22.83
CA GLU A 451 -7.17 2.90 -23.10
C GLU A 451 -8.56 2.42 -22.66
N THR A 452 -9.01 2.86 -21.48
CA THR A 452 -10.34 2.49 -20.98
C THR A 452 -11.43 3.15 -21.83
N ALA A 453 -11.28 4.43 -22.17
CA ALA A 453 -12.21 5.16 -23.04
C ALA A 453 -12.31 4.50 -24.42
N GLU A 454 -11.18 4.09 -25.02
CA GLU A 454 -11.16 3.40 -26.30
C GLU A 454 -11.83 2.02 -26.23
N ASN A 455 -11.62 1.27 -25.15
CA ASN A 455 -12.31 -0.01 -24.95
C ASN A 455 -13.83 0.15 -24.80
N VAL A 456 -14.29 1.27 -24.24
CA VAL A 456 -15.72 1.64 -24.21
C VAL A 456 -16.22 1.98 -25.61
N ARG A 457 -15.49 2.84 -26.35
CA ARG A 457 -15.83 3.23 -27.73
C ARG A 457 -15.97 2.01 -28.65
N ASN A 458 -15.08 1.04 -28.49
CA ASN A 458 -15.09 -0.22 -29.23
C ASN A 458 -16.10 -1.24 -28.67
N LYS A 459 -16.99 -0.85 -27.75
CA LYS A 459 -18.02 -1.69 -27.13
C LYS A 459 -17.45 -2.96 -26.44
N LYS A 460 -16.15 -2.97 -26.14
CA LYS A 460 -15.51 -4.05 -25.39
C LYS A 460 -15.89 -3.99 -23.90
N TYR A 461 -15.92 -2.77 -23.34
CA TYR A 461 -16.38 -2.50 -21.98
C TYR A 461 -17.78 -1.91 -21.98
N GLY A 462 -18.53 -2.14 -20.90
CA GLY A 462 -19.75 -1.41 -20.61
C GLY A 462 -19.44 0.01 -20.13
N TRP A 463 -20.43 0.89 -20.15
CA TRP A 463 -20.27 2.27 -19.76
C TRP A 463 -21.50 2.82 -19.04
N VAL A 464 -21.26 3.43 -17.88
CA VAL A 464 -22.28 4.11 -17.09
C VAL A 464 -21.73 5.45 -16.65
N LYS A 465 -22.53 6.51 -16.82
CA LYS A 465 -22.17 7.88 -16.40
C LYS A 465 -22.94 8.32 -15.16
N LEU A 466 -22.25 9.09 -14.29
CA LEU A 466 -22.85 9.84 -13.18
C LEU A 466 -22.37 11.28 -13.26
N THR A 467 -23.15 12.13 -13.90
CA THR A 467 -22.78 13.50 -14.29
C THR A 467 -23.06 14.55 -13.23
N GLU A 468 -23.87 14.22 -12.22
CA GLU A 468 -24.27 15.16 -11.18
C GLU A 468 -23.38 15.01 -9.94
N ARG A 469 -22.99 16.14 -9.33
CA ARG A 469 -22.40 16.16 -8.01
C ARG A 469 -23.46 15.90 -6.95
N PHE A 470 -23.05 15.19 -5.88
CA PHE A 470 -23.96 15.00 -4.74
C PHE A 470 -24.36 16.35 -4.14
N GLY A 471 -25.68 16.52 -3.85
CA GLY A 471 -26.22 17.78 -3.34
C GLY A 471 -26.45 18.87 -4.39
N GLY A 472 -26.33 18.58 -5.69
CA GLY A 472 -26.59 19.56 -6.77
C GLY A 472 -25.56 20.68 -6.90
N VAL A 473 -24.40 20.56 -6.26
CA VAL A 473 -23.33 21.56 -6.27
C VAL A 473 -22.73 21.68 -7.67
N SER A 474 -22.65 22.89 -8.21
CA SER A 474 -22.05 23.15 -9.53
C SER A 474 -20.55 22.90 -9.56
N LEU A 475 -20.02 22.64 -10.77
CA LEU A 475 -18.58 22.54 -10.98
C LEU A 475 -17.88 23.87 -10.64
N PRO A 476 -16.62 23.87 -10.18
CA PRO A 476 -15.90 25.09 -9.85
C PRO A 476 -15.63 25.94 -11.11
N ASN A 477 -15.48 27.23 -10.91
CA ASN A 477 -15.03 28.13 -11.96
C ASN A 477 -13.51 28.01 -12.11
N ILE A 478 -13.04 27.67 -13.31
CA ILE A 478 -11.60 27.54 -13.61
C ILE A 478 -11.17 28.74 -14.44
N GLU A 479 -10.13 29.43 -13.98
CA GLU A 479 -9.53 30.58 -14.66
C GLU A 479 -8.04 30.34 -14.90
N LEU A 480 -7.58 30.65 -16.12
CA LEU A 480 -6.13 30.62 -16.43
C LEU A 480 -5.53 32.00 -16.20
N ILE A 481 -4.36 32.03 -15.58
CA ILE A 481 -3.56 33.23 -15.40
C ILE A 481 -2.34 33.15 -16.28
N ASN A 482 -2.24 34.07 -17.25
CA ASN A 482 -1.11 34.15 -18.18
C ASN A 482 0.14 34.71 -17.48
N LEU A 483 1.07 33.85 -17.09
CA LEU A 483 2.29 34.27 -16.42
C LEU A 483 3.18 35.18 -17.27
N LYS A 484 3.19 35.07 -18.61
CA LYS A 484 3.94 35.96 -19.49
C LYS A 484 3.45 37.41 -19.36
N GLU A 485 2.12 37.60 -19.31
CA GLU A 485 1.54 38.92 -19.15
C GLU A 485 1.77 39.48 -17.74
N GLU A 486 1.58 38.64 -16.71
CA GLU A 486 1.79 39.04 -15.31
C GLU A 486 3.25 39.46 -15.06
N HIS A 487 4.21 38.77 -15.63
CA HIS A 487 5.63 39.16 -15.60
C HIS A 487 5.86 40.48 -16.34
N ARG A 488 5.28 40.66 -17.55
CA ARG A 488 5.41 41.91 -18.32
C ARG A 488 4.81 43.11 -17.58
N LYS A 489 3.66 42.91 -16.91
CA LYS A 489 2.98 43.93 -16.10
C LYS A 489 3.61 44.15 -14.73
N LYS A 490 4.65 43.41 -14.35
CA LYS A 490 5.30 43.41 -13.02
C LYS A 490 4.31 43.08 -11.88
N ASN A 491 3.32 42.26 -12.15
CA ASN A 491 2.27 41.84 -11.22
C ASN A 491 2.64 40.53 -10.46
N MET A 492 3.90 40.15 -10.46
CA MET A 492 4.36 38.95 -9.77
C MET A 492 5.03 39.30 -8.44
N THR A 493 4.71 38.55 -7.39
CA THR A 493 5.41 38.56 -6.12
C THR A 493 6.00 37.17 -5.88
N GLY A 494 7.27 37.02 -6.22
CA GLY A 494 7.89 35.70 -6.27
C GLY A 494 7.22 34.83 -7.32
N MET A 495 6.65 33.70 -6.91
CA MET A 495 5.95 32.75 -7.81
C MET A 495 4.44 32.99 -7.89
N PHE A 496 3.90 34.00 -7.23
CA PHE A 496 2.46 34.26 -7.16
C PHE A 496 2.09 35.49 -7.98
N SER A 497 1.08 35.35 -8.82
CA SER A 497 0.46 36.49 -9.48
C SER A 497 -0.37 37.33 -8.51
N LYS A 498 -0.51 38.60 -8.79
CA LYS A 498 -1.35 39.52 -8.00
C LYS A 498 -2.78 38.99 -7.86
N GLN A 499 -3.35 38.44 -8.96
CA GLN A 499 -4.69 37.87 -8.95
C GLN A 499 -4.81 36.70 -7.97
N LEU A 500 -3.81 35.78 -7.94
CA LEU A 500 -3.82 34.65 -7.00
C LEU A 500 -3.70 35.13 -5.54
N ILE A 501 -2.80 36.08 -5.26
CA ILE A 501 -2.65 36.67 -3.91
C ILE A 501 -3.96 37.32 -3.45
N THR A 502 -4.61 38.11 -4.30
CA THR A 502 -5.88 38.75 -4.00
C THR A 502 -6.96 37.71 -3.68
N SER A 503 -7.09 36.68 -4.50
CA SER A 503 -8.09 35.62 -4.28
C SER A 503 -7.80 34.79 -3.00
N ILE A 504 -6.54 34.57 -2.65
CA ILE A 504 -6.18 33.95 -1.36
C ILE A 504 -6.66 34.83 -0.21
N LYS A 505 -6.37 36.14 -0.26
CA LYS A 505 -6.78 37.12 0.77
C LYS A 505 -8.29 37.16 0.95
N GLU A 506 -9.05 37.25 -0.14
CA GLU A 506 -10.51 37.23 -0.12
C GLU A 506 -11.07 35.94 0.45
N THR A 507 -10.51 34.78 0.07
CA THR A 507 -10.93 33.47 0.59
C THR A 507 -10.72 33.36 2.10
N LEU A 508 -9.55 33.78 2.59
CA LEU A 508 -9.21 33.76 4.01
C LEU A 508 -10.08 34.73 4.82
N SER A 509 -10.39 35.94 4.27
CA SER A 509 -11.26 36.90 4.95
C SER A 509 -12.69 36.41 5.11
N ASN A 510 -13.13 35.50 4.23
CA ASN A 510 -14.43 34.82 4.30
C ASN A 510 -14.41 33.59 5.21
N GLY A 511 -13.34 33.35 5.97
CA GLY A 511 -13.20 32.19 6.85
C GLY A 511 -13.09 30.84 6.10
N LYS A 512 -12.72 30.87 4.79
CA LYS A 512 -12.60 29.68 3.96
C LYS A 512 -11.15 29.27 3.77
N GLN A 513 -10.95 28.00 3.39
CA GLN A 513 -9.63 27.39 3.24
C GLN A 513 -9.14 27.42 1.79
N VAL A 514 -7.82 27.39 1.64
CA VAL A 514 -7.12 27.42 0.36
C VAL A 514 -6.23 26.19 0.21
N ILE A 515 -6.23 25.60 -0.99
CA ILE A 515 -5.23 24.59 -1.39
C ILE A 515 -4.32 25.21 -2.45
N LEU A 516 -3.02 25.14 -2.24
CA LEU A 516 -2.00 25.50 -3.22
C LEU A 516 -1.31 24.25 -3.74
N PHE A 517 -1.49 24.00 -5.01
CA PHE A 517 -0.98 22.81 -5.67
C PHE A 517 0.28 23.12 -6.48
N GLN A 518 1.33 22.33 -6.24
CA GLN A 518 2.55 22.32 -7.03
C GLN A 518 2.97 20.88 -7.32
N ASN A 519 2.99 20.50 -8.58
CA ASN A 519 3.50 19.18 -8.94
C ASN A 519 5.02 19.21 -9.08
N ARG A 520 5.72 18.72 -8.04
CA ARG A 520 7.16 18.48 -8.09
C ARG A 520 7.46 16.99 -7.97
N ARG A 521 7.03 16.19 -8.94
CA ARG A 521 7.55 14.84 -9.13
C ARG A 521 8.08 14.72 -10.55
N GLY A 522 9.35 15.06 -10.75
CA GLY A 522 10.08 14.75 -11.96
C GLY A 522 11.51 14.42 -11.56
N TYR A 523 11.92 13.17 -11.70
CA TYR A 523 13.31 12.71 -11.58
C TYR A 523 14.19 13.25 -12.73
N ALA A 524 13.59 13.89 -13.73
CA ALA A 524 14.29 14.46 -14.85
C ALA A 524 14.29 15.98 -14.75
N PRO A 525 15.43 16.63 -14.53
CA PRO A 525 15.54 18.07 -14.57
C PRO A 525 15.24 18.55 -16.01
N ILE A 526 14.14 19.27 -16.18
CA ILE A 526 13.76 19.93 -17.43
C ILE A 526 14.34 21.32 -17.39
N LEU A 527 14.87 21.78 -18.53
CA LEU A 527 15.29 23.16 -18.68
C LEU A 527 14.08 24.03 -19.00
N GLU A 528 13.85 25.08 -18.23
CA GLU A 528 12.76 26.03 -18.41
C GLU A 528 13.28 27.47 -18.40
N CYS A 529 12.77 28.29 -19.30
CA CYS A 529 13.04 29.70 -19.28
C CYS A 529 12.11 30.42 -18.31
N MET A 530 12.66 31.05 -17.28
CA MET A 530 11.89 31.76 -16.25
C MET A 530 11.16 33.01 -16.76
N SER A 531 11.54 33.53 -17.94
CA SER A 531 10.91 34.71 -18.55
C SER A 531 9.72 34.37 -19.43
N CYS A 532 9.79 33.27 -20.22
CA CYS A 532 8.74 32.94 -21.18
C CYS A 532 8.16 31.51 -21.03
N GLY A 533 8.68 30.71 -20.11
CA GLY A 533 8.23 29.33 -19.85
C GLY A 533 8.62 28.32 -20.93
N HIS A 534 9.45 28.71 -21.91
CA HIS A 534 9.87 27.79 -22.96
C HIS A 534 10.74 26.66 -22.41
N SER A 535 10.41 25.42 -22.75
CA SER A 535 11.21 24.23 -22.51
C SER A 535 11.60 23.61 -23.84
N PRO A 536 12.92 23.34 -24.09
CA PRO A 536 13.36 22.71 -25.33
C PRO A 536 12.71 21.34 -25.53
N GLN A 537 12.17 21.12 -26.73
CA GLN A 537 11.47 19.89 -27.10
C GLN A 537 12.30 19.05 -28.07
N CYS A 538 12.05 17.76 -28.12
CA CYS A 538 12.61 16.86 -29.10
C CYS A 538 12.01 17.16 -30.48
N THR A 539 12.83 17.20 -31.51
CA THR A 539 12.40 17.45 -32.89
C THR A 539 11.71 16.25 -33.54
N GLN A 540 11.85 15.04 -32.95
CA GLN A 540 11.33 13.77 -33.49
C GLN A 540 10.20 13.19 -32.63
N CYS A 541 10.19 13.54 -31.33
CA CYS A 541 9.23 13.04 -30.36
C CYS A 541 8.51 14.23 -29.74
N ASP A 542 7.24 14.10 -29.48
CA ASP A 542 6.45 15.14 -28.83
C ASP A 542 6.67 15.16 -27.30
N VAL A 543 7.94 15.39 -26.90
CA VAL A 543 8.35 15.42 -25.50
C VAL A 543 9.44 16.44 -25.25
N SER A 544 9.46 17.02 -24.03
CA SER A 544 10.56 17.90 -23.60
C SER A 544 11.86 17.13 -23.39
N LEU A 545 13.00 17.80 -23.62
CA LEU A 545 14.32 17.24 -23.41
C LEU A 545 14.69 17.24 -21.93
N THR A 546 15.37 16.19 -21.48
CA THR A 546 15.87 16.03 -20.12
C THR A 546 17.30 16.52 -19.99
N TYR A 547 17.60 17.32 -18.98
CA TYR A 547 18.98 17.78 -18.71
C TYR A 547 19.82 16.72 -18.01
N HIS A 548 20.97 16.41 -18.56
CA HIS A 548 21.99 15.52 -17.99
C HIS A 548 23.17 16.33 -17.48
N GLN A 549 23.26 16.52 -16.18
CA GLN A 549 24.29 17.34 -15.54
C GLN A 549 25.72 16.85 -15.83
N THR A 550 25.94 15.53 -15.83
CA THR A 550 27.27 14.93 -16.08
C THR A 550 27.82 15.22 -17.47
N LYS A 551 26.94 15.34 -18.47
CA LYS A 551 27.30 15.59 -19.87
C LYS A 551 27.06 17.04 -20.31
N ASN A 552 26.41 17.83 -19.44
CA ASN A 552 25.93 19.19 -19.72
C ASN A 552 25.14 19.29 -21.03
N GLN A 553 24.21 18.34 -21.23
CA GLN A 553 23.42 18.18 -22.46
C GLN A 553 21.95 17.97 -22.12
N LEU A 554 21.09 18.34 -23.07
CA LEU A 554 19.66 18.01 -23.06
C LEU A 554 19.45 16.82 -24.00
N CYS A 555 18.83 15.75 -23.49
CA CYS A 555 18.62 14.50 -24.23
C CYS A 555 17.15 14.07 -24.25
N CYS A 556 16.72 13.51 -25.36
CA CYS A 556 15.46 12.79 -25.46
C CYS A 556 15.67 11.33 -25.04
N HIS A 557 14.90 10.84 -24.06
CA HIS A 557 15.02 9.46 -23.59
C HIS A 557 14.31 8.43 -24.50
N TYR A 558 13.59 8.88 -25.54
CA TYR A 558 12.90 8.00 -26.48
C TYR A 558 13.74 7.71 -27.72
N CYS A 559 14.27 8.74 -28.38
CA CYS A 559 15.01 8.57 -29.63
C CYS A 559 16.53 8.84 -29.50
N GLY A 560 17.01 9.31 -28.33
CA GLY A 560 18.40 9.64 -28.12
C GLY A 560 18.86 11.00 -28.72
N TYR A 561 17.94 11.78 -29.33
CA TYR A 561 18.26 13.14 -29.79
C TYR A 561 18.83 13.98 -28.65
N ASN A 562 19.90 14.71 -28.89
CA ASN A 562 20.54 15.53 -27.88
C ASN A 562 21.02 16.86 -28.45
N ILE A 563 21.08 17.88 -27.58
CA ILE A 563 21.64 19.19 -27.85
C ILE A 563 22.50 19.64 -26.66
N PRO A 564 23.53 20.45 -26.87
CA PRO A 564 24.28 21.09 -25.80
C PRO A 564 23.35 21.94 -24.91
N MET A 565 23.76 22.20 -23.67
CA MET A 565 23.07 23.13 -22.81
C MET A 565 23.07 24.53 -23.44
N PRO A 566 21.88 25.11 -23.77
CA PRO A 566 21.83 26.43 -24.38
C PRO A 566 22.19 27.52 -23.35
N ILE A 567 22.90 28.54 -23.78
CA ILE A 567 23.28 29.70 -22.95
C ILE A 567 22.09 30.68 -22.82
N GLN A 568 21.27 30.76 -23.86
CA GLN A 568 20.10 31.64 -23.92
C GLN A 568 18.88 30.87 -24.42
N CYS A 569 17.70 31.35 -24.08
CA CYS A 569 16.45 30.75 -24.51
C CYS A 569 16.23 30.90 -26.00
N HIS A 570 16.01 29.82 -26.74
CA HIS A 570 15.77 29.83 -28.16
C HIS A 570 14.50 30.58 -28.58
N ALA A 571 13.49 30.67 -27.65
CA ALA A 571 12.23 31.32 -27.94
C ALA A 571 12.22 32.83 -27.69
N CYS A 572 12.94 33.33 -26.67
CA CYS A 572 12.89 34.76 -26.29
C CYS A 572 14.24 35.41 -26.13
N GLY A 573 15.36 34.69 -26.33
CA GLY A 573 16.72 35.21 -26.25
C GLY A 573 17.23 35.52 -24.84
N MET A 574 16.41 35.38 -23.79
CA MET A 574 16.80 35.66 -22.40
C MET A 574 17.71 34.57 -21.83
N THR A 575 18.62 34.95 -20.94
CA THR A 575 19.58 34.04 -20.27
C THR A 575 19.02 33.45 -18.98
N THR A 576 17.75 33.70 -18.64
CA THR A 576 17.06 33.23 -17.42
C THR A 576 16.64 31.76 -17.51
N LEU A 577 17.55 30.88 -17.89
CA LEU A 577 17.33 29.45 -17.98
C LEU A 577 17.56 28.79 -16.63
N SER A 578 16.66 27.93 -16.20
CA SER A 578 16.74 27.19 -14.95
C SER A 578 16.36 25.72 -15.12
N THR A 579 17.13 24.85 -14.48
CA THR A 579 16.80 23.42 -14.33
C THR A 579 16.13 23.13 -12.98
N LYS A 580 16.00 24.15 -12.11
CA LYS A 580 15.45 24.04 -10.77
C LYS A 580 14.03 24.60 -10.75
N GLY A 581 13.03 23.71 -10.63
CA GLY A 581 11.66 24.12 -10.28
C GLY A 581 11.54 24.50 -8.80
N PHE A 582 10.51 25.28 -8.45
CA PHE A 582 10.19 25.65 -7.06
C PHE A 582 9.66 24.45 -6.28
N GLY A 583 10.16 24.22 -5.06
CA GLY A 583 9.68 23.18 -4.17
C GLY A 583 8.52 23.64 -3.31
N THR A 584 7.73 22.69 -2.79
CA THR A 584 6.65 22.96 -1.82
C THR A 584 7.14 23.71 -0.59
N GLN A 585 8.37 23.49 -0.14
CA GLN A 585 8.99 24.21 0.96
C GLN A 585 9.16 25.70 0.65
N GLN A 586 9.63 26.04 -0.55
CA GLN A 586 9.80 27.45 -0.96
C GLN A 586 8.44 28.16 -1.07
N ILE A 587 7.40 27.43 -1.53
CA ILE A 587 6.03 27.94 -1.58
C ILE A 587 5.53 28.22 -0.17
N GLU A 588 5.70 27.27 0.75
CA GLU A 588 5.33 27.41 2.15
C GLU A 588 6.00 28.63 2.81
N GLU A 589 7.32 28.79 2.61
CA GLU A 589 8.10 29.91 3.15
C GLU A 589 7.63 31.27 2.60
N GLN A 590 7.35 31.35 1.29
CA GLN A 590 6.85 32.60 0.69
C GLN A 590 5.42 32.92 1.15
N ILE A 591 4.53 31.94 1.24
CA ILE A 591 3.17 32.13 1.73
C ILE A 591 3.17 32.61 3.19
N LYS A 592 4.01 32.05 4.05
CA LYS A 592 4.17 32.50 5.45
C LYS A 592 4.66 33.95 5.54
N LYS A 593 5.50 34.40 4.60
CA LYS A 593 5.92 35.81 4.51
C LYS A 593 4.77 36.74 4.04
N LEU A 594 3.96 36.28 3.07
CA LEU A 594 2.85 37.06 2.54
C LEU A 594 1.63 37.12 3.48
N PHE A 595 1.44 36.07 4.28
CA PHE A 595 0.32 35.90 5.20
C PHE A 595 0.81 35.47 6.60
N PRO A 596 1.50 36.33 7.35
CA PRO A 596 2.16 35.97 8.61
C PRO A 596 1.21 35.49 9.71
N ASN A 597 -0.06 35.92 9.67
CA ASN A 597 -1.08 35.53 10.65
C ASN A 597 -1.93 34.32 10.24
N THR A 598 -1.53 33.59 9.18
CA THR A 598 -2.30 32.47 8.64
C THR A 598 -1.57 31.16 8.92
N SER A 599 -2.33 30.15 9.36
CA SER A 599 -1.78 28.81 9.56
C SER A 599 -1.58 28.10 8.23
N VAL A 600 -0.32 27.75 7.93
CA VAL A 600 0.07 27.08 6.68
C VAL A 600 0.57 25.67 6.99
N GLY A 601 -0.02 24.69 6.33
CA GLY A 601 0.43 23.29 6.37
C GLY A 601 1.07 22.85 5.06
N ARG A 602 2.00 21.91 5.12
CA ARG A 602 2.64 21.30 3.95
C ARG A 602 2.38 19.80 3.91
N MET A 603 2.00 19.31 2.71
CA MET A 603 1.72 17.90 2.47
C MET A 603 2.49 17.42 1.23
N ASP A 604 3.66 16.86 1.46
CA ASP A 604 4.50 16.21 0.46
C ASP A 604 5.15 14.96 1.04
N TRP A 605 5.97 14.27 0.23
CA TRP A 605 6.64 13.05 0.66
C TRP A 605 7.55 13.26 1.88
N ASP A 606 8.22 14.42 1.96
CA ASP A 606 9.17 14.71 3.05
C ASP A 606 8.46 15.02 4.37
N SER A 607 7.32 15.70 4.31
CA SER A 607 6.51 16.04 5.49
C SER A 607 5.64 14.89 6.01
N THR A 608 5.54 13.76 5.27
CA THR A 608 4.64 12.64 5.57
C THR A 608 5.34 11.30 5.69
N ARG A 609 6.62 11.27 6.08
CA ARG A 609 7.41 10.03 6.24
C ARG A 609 6.96 9.16 7.40
N GLY A 610 6.47 9.73 8.48
CA GLY A 610 5.95 8.99 9.63
C GLY A 610 4.62 8.30 9.34
N LYS A 611 4.40 7.15 10.00
CA LYS A 611 3.19 6.31 9.80
C LYS A 611 1.87 7.08 9.96
N TRP A 612 1.84 8.13 10.78
CA TRP A 612 0.63 8.90 11.15
C TRP A 612 0.68 10.37 10.75
N ASP A 613 1.77 10.86 10.15
CA ASP A 613 1.94 12.29 9.85
C ASP A 613 0.95 12.77 8.79
N PHE A 614 0.68 11.93 7.80
CA PHE A 614 -0.35 12.19 6.79
C PHE A 614 -1.72 12.41 7.42
N ASP A 615 -2.15 11.51 8.31
CA ASP A 615 -3.46 11.58 8.97
C ASP A 615 -3.58 12.79 9.89
N LYS A 616 -2.49 13.17 10.57
CA LYS A 616 -2.47 14.37 11.43
C LYS A 616 -2.67 15.66 10.64
N ILE A 617 -2.01 15.80 9.47
CA ILE A 617 -2.16 16.99 8.61
C ILE A 617 -3.58 17.07 8.08
N ILE A 618 -4.15 15.95 7.62
CA ILE A 618 -5.54 15.88 7.14
C ILE A 618 -6.50 16.29 8.26
N GLU A 619 -6.37 15.72 9.45
CA GLU A 619 -7.24 16.03 10.58
C GLU A 619 -7.12 17.50 11.01
N ALA A 620 -5.91 18.06 10.97
CA ALA A 620 -5.70 19.46 11.30
C ALA A 620 -6.32 20.40 10.25
N PHE A 621 -6.29 20.02 8.97
CA PHE A 621 -6.91 20.79 7.91
C PHE A 621 -8.43 20.63 7.92
N ASP A 622 -8.97 19.45 8.14
CA ASP A 622 -10.41 19.20 8.25
C ASP A 622 -11.04 19.91 9.46
N LYS A 623 -10.30 20.04 10.56
CA LYS A 623 -10.69 20.81 11.76
C LYS A 623 -10.35 22.30 11.67
N GLU A 624 -10.04 22.81 10.49
CA GLU A 624 -9.75 24.24 10.20
C GLU A 624 -8.57 24.83 10.98
N ARG A 625 -7.73 24.00 11.60
CA ARG A 625 -6.49 24.43 12.27
C ARG A 625 -5.42 24.88 11.29
N ILE A 626 -5.50 24.42 10.04
CA ILE A 626 -4.68 24.83 8.91
C ILE A 626 -5.61 25.53 7.91
N GLN A 627 -5.27 26.76 7.52
CA GLN A 627 -6.07 27.59 6.61
C GLN A 627 -5.57 27.48 5.16
N ILE A 628 -4.25 27.39 4.96
CA ILE A 628 -3.65 27.18 3.64
C ILE A 628 -2.90 25.85 3.65
N LEU A 629 -3.25 24.96 2.74
CA LEU A 629 -2.56 23.69 2.55
C LEU A 629 -1.75 23.72 1.24
N VAL A 630 -0.42 23.66 1.38
CA VAL A 630 0.50 23.57 0.23
C VAL A 630 0.86 22.11 -0.01
N GLY A 631 0.74 21.62 -1.24
CA GLY A 631 1.13 20.24 -1.46
C GLY A 631 1.25 19.80 -2.90
N THR A 632 1.67 18.54 -3.05
CA THR A 632 1.82 17.83 -4.32
C THR A 632 0.56 17.01 -4.64
N GLN A 633 0.68 16.00 -5.48
CA GLN A 633 -0.42 15.06 -5.78
C GLN A 633 -1.10 14.47 -4.53
N MET A 634 -0.45 14.51 -3.37
CA MET A 634 -0.99 13.98 -2.12
C MET A 634 -2.21 14.77 -1.60
N VAL A 635 -2.28 16.10 -1.85
CA VAL A 635 -3.44 16.94 -1.47
C VAL A 635 -4.64 16.76 -2.39
N VAL A 636 -4.42 16.15 -3.56
CA VAL A 636 -5.43 16.05 -4.61
C VAL A 636 -6.22 14.75 -4.53
N LYS A 637 -5.61 13.69 -3.97
CA LYS A 637 -6.11 12.32 -4.07
C LYS A 637 -6.86 11.88 -2.81
N GLY A 638 -8.08 11.36 -3.00
CA GLY A 638 -8.82 10.61 -1.98
C GLY A 638 -9.24 11.40 -0.73
N LEU A 639 -9.14 12.75 -0.75
CA LEU A 639 -9.48 13.61 0.37
C LEU A 639 -10.77 14.38 0.09
N ASP A 640 -11.58 14.53 1.12
CA ASP A 640 -12.84 15.27 1.06
C ASP A 640 -12.83 16.42 2.09
N PHE A 641 -12.67 17.65 1.61
CA PHE A 641 -12.66 18.85 2.45
C PHE A 641 -13.85 19.74 2.09
N LYS A 642 -14.68 20.03 3.09
CA LYS A 642 -15.93 20.78 2.89
C LYS A 642 -15.72 22.29 2.76
N ASN A 643 -14.65 22.83 3.36
CA ASN A 643 -14.45 24.27 3.53
C ASN A 643 -13.45 24.91 2.55
N VAL A 644 -12.99 24.16 1.54
CA VAL A 644 -12.07 24.64 0.51
C VAL A 644 -12.83 25.39 -0.58
N LEU A 645 -12.61 26.69 -0.69
CA LEU A 645 -13.24 27.54 -1.70
C LEU A 645 -12.30 27.88 -2.87
N LEU A 646 -10.99 28.04 -2.58
CA LEU A 646 -9.99 28.37 -3.59
C LEU A 646 -8.95 27.26 -3.73
N VAL A 647 -8.67 26.92 -4.99
CA VAL A 647 -7.52 26.08 -5.34
C VAL A 647 -6.62 26.86 -6.30
N GLY A 648 -5.34 27.01 -5.94
CA GLY A 648 -4.33 27.66 -6.78
C GLY A 648 -3.31 26.66 -7.31
N VAL A 649 -3.16 26.55 -8.62
CA VAL A 649 -2.09 25.81 -9.27
C VAL A 649 -0.95 26.78 -9.56
N ILE A 650 0.20 26.56 -8.94
CA ILE A 650 1.32 27.52 -8.99
C ILE A 650 1.98 27.55 -10.37
N ASN A 651 2.17 26.40 -11.00
CA ASN A 651 2.65 26.30 -12.37
C ASN A 651 2.17 25.01 -13.02
N ALA A 652 1.28 25.14 -14.04
CA ALA A 652 0.77 24.00 -14.79
C ALA A 652 1.78 23.44 -15.78
N ASP A 653 2.70 24.27 -16.28
CA ASP A 653 3.65 23.89 -17.32
C ASP A 653 4.61 22.80 -16.88
N HIS A 654 4.89 22.68 -15.59
CA HIS A 654 5.70 21.59 -15.03
C HIS A 654 5.14 20.19 -15.30
N VAL A 655 3.83 20.07 -15.47
CA VAL A 655 3.18 18.79 -15.79
C VAL A 655 3.05 18.62 -17.30
N LEU A 656 2.71 19.70 -18.01
CA LEU A 656 2.60 19.72 -19.47
C LEU A 656 3.92 19.39 -20.17
N ASN A 657 5.03 19.91 -19.63
CA ASN A 657 6.35 19.73 -20.18
C ASN A 657 7.10 18.50 -19.66
N LEU A 658 6.43 17.55 -18.98
CA LEU A 658 7.09 16.31 -18.56
C LEU A 658 7.62 15.55 -19.80
N PRO A 659 8.82 14.95 -19.72
CA PRO A 659 9.39 14.16 -20.81
C PRO A 659 8.73 12.77 -20.87
N ASP A 660 7.42 12.73 -21.08
CA ASP A 660 6.58 11.54 -21.11
C ASP A 660 5.49 11.72 -22.17
N PHE A 661 5.33 10.74 -23.06
CA PHE A 661 4.33 10.79 -24.13
C PHE A 661 2.87 10.92 -23.59
N ARG A 662 2.63 10.60 -22.33
CA ARG A 662 1.35 10.79 -21.65
C ARG A 662 1.25 12.10 -20.87
N ALA A 663 2.20 13.03 -21.03
CA ALA A 663 2.24 14.26 -20.25
C ALA A 663 0.93 15.05 -20.34
N HIS A 664 0.35 15.17 -21.53
CA HIS A 664 -0.90 15.90 -21.76
C HIS A 664 -2.11 15.21 -21.12
N GLU A 665 -2.26 13.88 -21.28
CA GLU A 665 -3.31 13.09 -20.63
C GLU A 665 -3.23 13.24 -19.10
N ARG A 666 -2.03 13.07 -18.54
CA ARG A 666 -1.81 13.20 -17.09
C ARG A 666 -2.03 14.61 -16.57
N SER A 667 -1.68 15.62 -17.37
CA SER A 667 -1.93 17.02 -17.00
C SER A 667 -3.41 17.30 -16.93
N TYR A 668 -4.20 16.86 -17.93
CA TYR A 668 -5.63 16.96 -17.91
C TYR A 668 -6.23 16.29 -16.67
N GLN A 669 -5.92 15.02 -16.45
CA GLN A 669 -6.43 14.23 -15.32
C GLN A 669 -6.11 14.90 -13.99
N MET A 670 -4.88 15.36 -13.81
CA MET A 670 -4.43 16.04 -12.60
C MET A 670 -5.13 17.37 -12.38
N MET A 671 -5.24 18.23 -13.41
CA MET A 671 -5.90 19.54 -13.29
C MET A 671 -7.39 19.38 -12.97
N CYS A 672 -8.08 18.42 -13.58
CA CYS A 672 -9.47 18.11 -13.27
C CYS A 672 -9.65 17.57 -11.83
N GLN A 673 -8.72 16.73 -11.34
CA GLN A 673 -8.75 16.26 -9.96
C GLN A 673 -8.51 17.40 -8.97
N VAL A 674 -7.53 18.28 -9.25
CA VAL A 674 -7.23 19.49 -8.46
C VAL A 674 -8.45 20.39 -8.42
N ALA A 675 -9.04 20.68 -9.57
CA ALA A 675 -10.24 21.49 -9.69
C ALA A 675 -11.41 20.90 -8.88
N GLY A 676 -11.55 19.59 -8.90
CA GLY A 676 -12.58 18.89 -8.13
C GLY A 676 -12.50 19.03 -6.62
N ARG A 677 -11.43 19.66 -6.06
CA ARG A 677 -11.30 19.93 -4.62
C ARG A 677 -11.97 21.25 -4.19
N ALA A 678 -12.18 22.17 -5.11
CA ALA A 678 -12.84 23.44 -4.82
C ALA A 678 -14.38 23.33 -4.82
N GLY A 679 -15.04 24.01 -3.89
CA GLY A 679 -16.50 24.19 -3.88
C GLY A 679 -17.26 22.89 -3.68
N ARG A 680 -17.19 22.34 -2.47
CA ARG A 680 -17.98 21.17 -2.07
C ARG A 680 -19.07 21.50 -1.05
N SER A 681 -19.19 22.77 -0.72
CA SER A 681 -20.28 23.37 0.07
C SER A 681 -21.18 24.21 -0.84
N ASP A 682 -22.11 24.93 -0.26
CA ASP A 682 -23.12 25.74 -0.94
C ASP A 682 -22.57 26.87 -1.83
N GLN A 683 -21.26 27.14 -1.77
CA GLN A 683 -20.62 28.17 -2.59
C GLN A 683 -19.84 27.58 -3.75
N LYS A 684 -19.94 28.22 -4.92
CA LYS A 684 -19.20 27.83 -6.11
C LYS A 684 -17.69 28.01 -5.89
N GLY A 685 -16.92 26.92 -6.00
CA GLY A 685 -15.47 26.95 -5.86
C GLY A 685 -14.77 27.72 -6.99
N LYS A 686 -13.60 28.26 -6.70
CA LYS A 686 -12.74 28.94 -7.68
C LYS A 686 -11.41 28.19 -7.81
N VAL A 687 -10.95 28.05 -9.06
CA VAL A 687 -9.65 27.44 -9.37
C VAL A 687 -8.86 28.40 -10.23
N LEU A 688 -7.66 28.74 -9.78
CA LEU A 688 -6.74 29.60 -10.51
C LEU A 688 -5.53 28.78 -10.95
N ILE A 689 -5.32 28.69 -12.26
CA ILE A 689 -4.22 27.93 -12.85
C ILE A 689 -3.22 28.92 -13.47
N GLN A 690 -2.05 29.06 -12.88
CA GLN A 690 -0.97 29.86 -13.45
C GLN A 690 -0.21 29.06 -14.51
N THR A 691 -0.02 29.64 -15.69
CA THR A 691 0.67 29.01 -16.82
C THR A 691 1.34 30.04 -17.74
N PHE A 692 2.44 29.66 -18.35
CA PHE A 692 3.06 30.40 -19.46
C PHE A 692 2.41 30.07 -20.80
N GLN A 693 1.54 29.04 -20.87
CA GLN A 693 0.94 28.50 -22.10
C GLN A 693 -0.60 28.48 -22.01
N PRO A 694 -1.28 29.64 -21.86
CA PRO A 694 -2.73 29.65 -21.66
C PRO A 694 -3.51 29.07 -22.84
N ASP A 695 -2.91 29.09 -24.04
CA ASP A 695 -3.56 28.59 -25.28
C ASP A 695 -3.32 27.09 -25.51
N HIS A 696 -2.62 26.41 -24.58
CA HIS A 696 -2.35 24.98 -24.73
C HIS A 696 -3.66 24.15 -24.81
N PRO A 697 -3.81 23.26 -25.81
CA PRO A 697 -5.06 22.50 -26.01
C PRO A 697 -5.54 21.77 -24.75
N THR A 698 -4.64 21.13 -24.03
CA THR A 698 -4.96 20.42 -22.77
C THR A 698 -5.61 21.35 -21.74
N LEU A 699 -5.15 22.61 -21.61
CA LEU A 699 -5.73 23.55 -20.65
C LEU A 699 -7.09 24.06 -21.11
N LYS A 700 -7.33 24.21 -22.43
CA LYS A 700 -8.64 24.51 -22.99
C LYS A 700 -9.65 23.41 -22.65
N HIS A 701 -9.27 22.14 -22.81
CA HIS A 701 -10.12 21.00 -22.41
C HIS A 701 -10.39 20.99 -20.89
N VAL A 702 -9.42 21.40 -20.06
CA VAL A 702 -9.64 21.52 -18.60
C VAL A 702 -10.67 22.59 -18.28
N LEU A 703 -10.64 23.74 -18.96
CA LEU A 703 -11.62 24.82 -18.78
C LEU A 703 -13.05 24.36 -19.14
N GLU A 704 -13.18 23.58 -20.21
CA GLU A 704 -14.46 23.10 -20.74
C GLU A 704 -14.94 21.82 -19.99
N HIS A 705 -14.15 21.27 -19.09
CA HIS A 705 -14.39 19.95 -18.50
C HIS A 705 -14.64 18.85 -19.55
N ASN A 706 -14.00 18.97 -20.72
CA ASN A 706 -14.18 18.09 -21.86
C ASN A 706 -12.94 17.19 -22.03
N TYR A 707 -13.15 15.87 -21.90
CA TYR A 707 -12.09 14.87 -22.00
C TYR A 707 -12.03 14.23 -23.38
#